data_455b9672c2c9bb3d65c7c6256abccc53
#
_entry.id   455b9672c2c9bb3d65c7c6256abccc53
#
_cell.length_a   1.000
_cell.length_b   1.000
_cell.length_c   1.000
_cell.angle_alpha   90.00
_cell.angle_beta   90.00
_cell.angle_gamma   90.00
#
_symmetry.space_group_name_H-M   'P 1'
#
loop_
_entity.id
_entity.type
_entity.pdbx_description
1 polymer ?
#
loop_
_entity_poly.entity_id
_entity_poly.type
_entity_poly.pdbx_seq_one_letter_code
_entity_poly.pdbx_strand_id
1 'polypeptide(L)'
;MLDSGSICRFNCRFNCGALVSREAKGEGETFGEVVHRRISRRSILKVGLVAGVAAALGSTLRLDDARTAEARPVSVSGQLAAQVPVQAIQQAPAAQGTTLAFTALQPSDPTTDQVRVAAGYTSQVLLSWGDPLFADVPDFDLETQTAALQERRFGFNSDFVALMPLPLGSKTAYEGLLWNNHEYTDGLMMFPDYDAKNPTREQVDIELAAHGASIVLVRRDAAGRWQADKTSTYNRRITATTPIKISGPAAGDDLLKTSADPTGAMSAGMLNNCGGGWTPWGTVLTAEENFNQYFANTDLLAADDPRKKVHARYGLPTAASERLWEAHYDRFDISKEPNEPFRFGWVVEVDPYEPWSQPVKRTALGRFKHEAATTVVASNGKVVVYTGDDERFDYAYKFVTDGSYNPNNRAANMQLLDSGTLYVAKFNDDGTGEWLPLVFGQGPLTAANGWRNQADVLIRARQAGDALGATKMDRPEDIEASPVTGKVYMALTNNTQRGADGRAAADKANPRANNAYGHIIEWTEAGNNHAALTFKWDIFMLCGKPEDESTYFSGFDKSQVSPIGSPDNLAFDSRGNLWIATDGQPSNLKVTDAILGVPTEGADRGHLKQLFSAVAGSEVASLVFNADDTALFASVQHPGEGGKLSAPTSVWPGGTYAKPSVVVVTSQSGRAIGV
;
A
#
# COMPACT_ATOMS: atom_id res chain seq x y z
N MET A 1 20.26 -11.36 40.90
CA MET A 1 18.96 -11.97 41.11
C MET A 1 17.95 -10.86 40.93
N LEU A 2 17.48 -10.75 39.77
CA LEU A 2 16.15 -10.25 39.41
C LEU A 2 16.07 -10.28 37.90
N ASP A 3 15.10 -10.99 37.49
CA ASP A 3 14.71 -11.42 36.18
C ASP A 3 14.36 -10.23 35.31
N SER A 4 15.01 -10.08 34.15
CA SER A 4 14.68 -9.13 33.10
C SER A 4 14.42 -9.90 31.81
N GLY A 5 13.35 -10.64 31.81
CA GLY A 5 12.87 -11.33 30.64
C GLY A 5 11.45 -10.95 30.32
N SER A 6 11.26 -9.94 29.51
CA SER A 6 10.03 -9.72 28.75
C SER A 6 10.09 -8.39 28.03
N ILE A 7 10.66 -8.37 26.86
CA ILE A 7 10.39 -7.37 25.79
C ILE A 7 11.20 -7.83 24.60
N CYS A 8 10.59 -8.58 23.73
CA CYS A 8 10.90 -8.73 22.30
C CYS A 8 10.05 -9.90 21.77
N ARG A 9 8.82 -9.66 21.42
CA ARG A 9 7.99 -10.69 20.76
C ARG A 9 7.80 -10.47 19.27
N PHE A 10 8.35 -9.39 18.70
CA PHE A 10 8.16 -9.11 17.28
C PHE A 10 9.43 -9.21 16.42
N ASN A 11 10.60 -9.60 16.95
CA ASN A 11 11.79 -9.75 16.09
C ASN A 11 12.89 -10.64 16.65
N CYS A 12 12.63 -11.75 17.34
CA CYS A 12 13.67 -12.72 17.67
C CYS A 12 13.10 -14.07 18.10
N ARG A 13 12.80 -14.91 17.16
CA ARG A 13 12.72 -16.34 17.37
C ARG A 13 13.64 -17.08 16.42
N PHE A 14 14.93 -16.95 16.62
CA PHE A 14 15.87 -18.02 16.23
C PHE A 14 17.17 -17.86 17.04
N ASN A 15 17.33 -18.82 17.93
CA ASN A 15 18.54 -19.03 18.72
C ASN A 15 19.61 -19.66 17.82
N CYS A 16 20.72 -18.98 17.61
CA CYS A 16 21.87 -19.50 16.87
C CYS A 16 22.49 -20.70 17.56
N GLY A 17 22.45 -21.84 16.92
CA GLY A 17 23.22 -23.01 17.34
C GLY A 17 23.04 -24.21 16.42
N ALA A 18 24.09 -24.50 15.70
CA ALA A 18 24.46 -25.71 14.98
C ALA A 18 24.34 -25.70 13.45
N LEU A 19 25.46 -25.42 12.83
CA LEU A 19 25.83 -25.81 11.48
C LEU A 19 25.69 -27.34 11.30
N VAL A 20 24.88 -27.76 10.35
CA VAL A 20 25.03 -29.05 9.68
C VAL A 20 24.87 -28.82 8.18
N SER A 21 26.00 -28.97 7.48
CA SER A 21 26.07 -29.05 6.03
C SER A 21 25.30 -30.26 5.53
N ARG A 22 24.35 -30.07 4.65
CA ARG A 22 23.86 -31.11 3.74
C ARG A 22 23.68 -30.52 2.36
N GLU A 23 24.48 -31.02 1.43
CA GLU A 23 24.27 -30.87 0.00
C GLU A 23 22.91 -31.51 -0.36
N ALA A 24 21.96 -30.69 -0.74
CA ALA A 24 20.75 -31.13 -1.43
C ALA A 24 20.86 -30.68 -2.89
N LYS A 25 21.16 -31.60 -3.78
CA LYS A 25 20.92 -31.45 -5.23
C LYS A 25 19.43 -31.51 -5.44
N GLY A 26 18.77 -30.38 -5.59
CA GLY A 26 17.44 -30.24 -6.13
C GLY A 26 17.51 -29.22 -7.26
N GLU A 27 17.12 -29.62 -8.47
CA GLU A 27 16.96 -28.74 -9.61
C GLU A 27 15.75 -27.84 -9.35
N GLY A 28 15.95 -26.66 -8.76
CA GLY A 28 14.93 -25.62 -8.62
C GLY A 28 14.64 -25.02 -10.01
N GLU A 29 13.38 -24.78 -10.33
CA GLU A 29 13.01 -24.08 -11.56
C GLU A 29 13.58 -22.66 -11.53
N THR A 30 14.10 -22.18 -12.65
CA THR A 30 14.54 -20.81 -12.83
C THR A 30 13.33 -19.88 -12.95
N PHE A 31 13.52 -18.60 -12.64
CA PHE A 31 12.48 -17.58 -12.84
C PHE A 31 11.89 -17.60 -14.27
N GLY A 32 12.74 -17.86 -15.27
CA GLY A 32 12.32 -18.01 -16.65
C GLY A 32 11.31 -19.15 -16.85
N GLU A 33 11.49 -20.27 -16.17
CA GLU A 33 10.59 -21.41 -16.25
C GLU A 33 9.23 -21.12 -15.57
N VAL A 34 9.22 -20.41 -14.46
CA VAL A 34 7.99 -19.96 -13.80
C VAL A 34 7.21 -19.01 -14.70
N VAL A 35 7.87 -18.05 -15.33
CA VAL A 35 7.26 -17.13 -16.29
C VAL A 35 6.75 -17.86 -17.52
N HIS A 36 7.54 -18.78 -18.10
CA HIS A 36 7.13 -19.57 -19.27
C HIS A 36 5.94 -20.50 -19.00
N ARG A 37 5.84 -21.09 -17.82
CA ARG A 37 4.74 -21.97 -17.46
C ARG A 37 3.41 -21.22 -17.32
N ARG A 38 3.44 -19.97 -16.90
CA ARG A 38 2.26 -19.14 -16.63
C ARG A 38 1.80 -18.31 -17.82
N ILE A 39 2.67 -18.04 -18.77
CA ILE A 39 2.31 -17.35 -20.01
C ILE A 39 1.92 -18.38 -21.05
N SER A 40 0.63 -18.61 -21.26
CA SER A 40 0.18 -19.55 -22.29
C SER A 40 0.62 -19.06 -23.69
N ARG A 41 1.00 -19.98 -24.58
CA ARG A 41 1.38 -19.67 -25.97
C ARG A 41 0.32 -18.84 -26.72
N ARG A 42 -0.95 -18.89 -26.30
CA ARG A 42 -2.03 -18.07 -26.86
C ARG A 42 -1.97 -16.60 -26.43
N SER A 43 -1.46 -16.30 -25.24
CA SER A 43 -1.29 -14.92 -24.75
C SER A 43 -0.13 -14.22 -25.44
N ILE A 44 0.98 -14.94 -25.69
CA ILE A 44 2.14 -14.43 -26.43
C ILE A 44 1.77 -14.13 -27.88
N LEU A 45 0.95 -14.96 -28.52
CA LEU A 45 0.49 -14.73 -29.90
C LEU A 45 -0.41 -13.51 -30.04
N LYS A 46 -1.19 -13.16 -29.02
CA LYS A 46 -2.04 -11.95 -29.06
C LYS A 46 -1.24 -10.65 -28.86
N VAL A 47 -0.21 -10.67 -28.03
CA VAL A 47 0.66 -9.51 -27.80
C VAL A 47 1.71 -9.37 -28.91
N GLY A 48 2.24 -10.48 -29.43
CA GLY A 48 3.20 -10.48 -30.52
C GLY A 48 2.63 -10.07 -31.89
N LEU A 49 1.32 -10.27 -32.12
CA LEU A 49 0.70 -9.93 -33.41
C LEU A 49 0.53 -8.41 -33.60
N VAL A 50 0.43 -7.63 -32.53
CA VAL A 50 0.32 -6.16 -32.62
C VAL A 50 1.68 -5.50 -32.82
N ALA A 51 2.78 -6.09 -32.33
CA ALA A 51 4.13 -5.56 -32.51
C ALA A 51 4.83 -6.07 -33.80
N GLY A 52 4.44 -7.25 -34.30
CA GLY A 52 5.06 -7.87 -35.48
C GLY A 52 4.55 -7.34 -36.82
N VAL A 53 3.36 -6.74 -36.85
CA VAL A 53 2.77 -6.21 -38.10
C VAL A 53 3.37 -4.85 -38.51
N ALA A 54 3.98 -4.13 -37.57
CA ALA A 54 4.63 -2.84 -37.87
C ALA A 54 6.07 -2.95 -38.45
N ALA A 55 6.71 -4.11 -38.31
CA ALA A 55 8.11 -4.30 -38.72
C ALA A 55 8.30 -5.11 -40.04
N ALA A 56 7.26 -5.72 -40.61
CA ALA A 56 7.36 -6.62 -41.75
C ALA A 56 6.76 -6.09 -43.06
N LEU A 57 6.31 -4.84 -43.12
CA LEU A 57 5.74 -4.24 -44.35
C LEU A 57 6.61 -3.14 -44.98
N GLY A 58 7.91 -3.38 -45.03
CA GLY A 58 8.88 -2.51 -45.73
C GLY A 58 9.65 -3.23 -46.82
N SER A 59 8.99 -3.88 -47.80
CA SER A 59 9.52 -4.07 -49.16
C SER A 59 8.50 -4.74 -50.08
N THR A 60 8.03 -3.97 -51.06
CA THR A 60 7.60 -4.34 -52.42
C THR A 60 6.73 -5.58 -52.64
N LEU A 61 5.44 -5.32 -52.90
CA LEU A 61 4.68 -6.06 -53.93
C LEU A 61 3.63 -5.10 -54.54
N ARG A 62 3.65 -5.05 -55.88
CA ARG A 62 2.70 -4.31 -56.73
C ARG A 62 1.34 -4.97 -56.64
N LEU A 63 0.33 -4.16 -56.46
CA LEU A 63 -1.09 -4.52 -56.60
C LEU A 63 -1.50 -4.31 -58.06
N ASP A 64 -2.12 -5.34 -58.57
CA ASP A 64 -3.12 -5.18 -59.62
C ASP A 64 -4.33 -6.09 -59.33
N ASP A 65 -5.51 -5.47 -59.49
CA ASP A 65 -6.87 -6.04 -59.68
C ASP A 65 -7.67 -6.59 -58.46
N ALA A 66 -8.48 -5.71 -57.92
CA ALA A 66 -9.94 -5.52 -58.06
C ALA A 66 -10.87 -6.61 -57.48
N ARG A 67 -11.64 -6.30 -56.50
CA ARG A 67 -13.11 -6.12 -56.56
C ARG A 67 -13.73 -5.79 -55.20
N THR A 68 -14.53 -4.76 -55.24
CA THR A 68 -15.36 -4.16 -54.20
C THR A 68 -16.26 -5.11 -53.45
N ALA A 69 -16.22 -5.04 -52.09
CA ALA A 69 -17.38 -5.31 -51.23
C ALA A 69 -17.46 -4.19 -50.22
N GLU A 70 -18.53 -3.40 -50.29
CA GLU A 70 -18.83 -2.29 -49.39
C GLU A 70 -19.05 -2.77 -47.98
N ALA A 71 -18.17 -2.41 -47.05
CA ALA A 71 -18.44 -2.47 -45.65
C ALA A 71 -19.08 -1.13 -45.21
N ARG A 72 -20.35 -1.16 -44.83
CA ARG A 72 -21.02 -0.03 -44.19
C ARG A 72 -20.32 0.32 -42.88
N PRO A 73 -20.01 1.61 -42.62
CA PRO A 73 -19.53 1.99 -41.27
C PRO A 73 -20.69 1.95 -40.29
N VAL A 74 -20.54 1.15 -39.25
CA VAL A 74 -21.35 1.27 -38.05
C VAL A 74 -20.84 2.51 -37.34
N SER A 75 -21.63 3.59 -37.41
CA SER A 75 -21.39 4.77 -36.60
C SER A 75 -21.71 4.45 -35.14
N VAL A 76 -20.68 4.19 -34.35
CA VAL A 76 -20.78 4.31 -32.90
C VAL A 76 -20.83 5.80 -32.61
N SER A 77 -22.03 6.32 -32.33
CA SER A 77 -22.21 7.67 -31.82
C SER A 77 -21.49 7.77 -30.48
N GLY A 78 -20.33 8.42 -30.47
CA GLY A 78 -19.65 8.81 -29.25
C GLY A 78 -20.52 9.73 -28.44
N GLN A 79 -21.12 9.22 -27.36
CA GLN A 79 -21.57 10.07 -26.28
C GLN A 79 -20.32 10.55 -25.55
N LEU A 80 -20.14 11.89 -25.62
CA LEU A 80 -19.10 12.64 -24.92
C LEU A 80 -19.02 12.17 -23.47
N ALA A 81 -17.83 11.75 -23.05
CA ALA A 81 -17.48 11.58 -21.66
C ALA A 81 -17.85 12.87 -20.92
N ALA A 82 -18.73 12.74 -19.92
CA ALA A 82 -19.04 13.84 -19.03
C ALA A 82 -17.72 14.32 -18.40
N GLN A 83 -17.48 15.61 -18.46
CA GLN A 83 -16.34 16.26 -17.83
C GLN A 83 -16.34 15.93 -16.36
N VAL A 84 -15.33 15.23 -15.88
CA VAL A 84 -15.05 15.12 -14.45
C VAL A 84 -14.73 16.53 -13.97
N PRO A 85 -15.51 17.14 -13.08
CA PRO A 85 -15.12 18.42 -12.53
C PRO A 85 -13.89 18.16 -11.66
N VAL A 86 -12.73 18.63 -12.12
CA VAL A 86 -11.59 18.85 -11.24
C VAL A 86 -12.12 19.74 -10.13
N GLN A 87 -12.17 19.27 -8.90
CA GLN A 87 -12.19 20.16 -7.77
C GLN A 87 -10.84 20.87 -7.76
N ALA A 88 -10.69 21.89 -8.61
CA ALA A 88 -9.74 22.95 -8.31
C ALA A 88 -10.14 23.43 -6.92
N ILE A 89 -9.21 23.37 -5.97
CA ILE A 89 -9.40 23.97 -4.65
C ILE A 89 -9.63 25.46 -4.93
N GLN A 90 -10.90 25.83 -5.17
CA GLN A 90 -11.31 27.22 -5.03
C GLN A 90 -11.07 27.53 -3.57
N GLN A 91 -10.45 28.65 -3.26
CA GLN A 91 -10.38 29.14 -1.88
C GLN A 91 -11.80 29.07 -1.31
N ALA A 92 -12.07 27.98 -0.60
CA ALA A 92 -13.33 27.82 0.10
C ALA A 92 -13.42 28.94 1.17
N PRO A 93 -14.58 29.48 1.44
CA PRO A 93 -14.79 30.28 2.64
C PRO A 93 -14.28 29.46 3.82
N ALA A 94 -13.62 30.12 4.80
CA ALA A 94 -13.04 29.46 5.96
C ALA A 94 -13.90 28.28 6.41
N ALA A 95 -13.31 27.07 6.38
CA ALA A 95 -14.03 25.83 6.61
C ALA A 95 -14.82 25.96 7.92
N GLN A 96 -16.14 25.89 7.84
CA GLN A 96 -16.96 25.79 9.06
C GLN A 96 -16.65 24.44 9.65
N GLY A 97 -16.17 24.41 10.88
CA GLY A 97 -15.84 23.17 11.57
C GLY A 97 -17.01 22.20 11.56
N THR A 98 -16.71 20.95 11.43
CA THR A 98 -17.69 19.85 11.45
C THR A 98 -17.74 19.24 12.83
N THR A 99 -18.87 18.67 13.19
CA THR A 99 -19.05 17.88 14.43
C THR A 99 -19.36 16.43 14.05
N LEU A 100 -18.71 15.48 14.72
CA LEU A 100 -19.06 14.07 14.61
C LEU A 100 -20.21 13.77 15.59
N ALA A 101 -21.41 13.51 15.05
CA ALA A 101 -22.65 13.46 15.82
C ALA A 101 -22.94 12.11 16.52
N PHE A 102 -22.03 11.15 16.47
CA PHE A 102 -22.20 9.85 17.14
C PHE A 102 -21.57 9.82 18.54
N THR A 103 -22.08 8.94 19.39
CA THR A 103 -21.44 8.62 20.68
C THR A 103 -20.28 7.68 20.44
N ALA A 104 -19.10 8.03 20.94
CA ALA A 104 -17.91 7.21 20.79
C ALA A 104 -18.10 5.80 21.35
N LEU A 105 -17.68 4.81 20.57
CA LEU A 105 -17.60 3.42 21.02
C LEU A 105 -16.50 3.31 22.08
N GLN A 106 -16.78 2.56 23.16
CA GLN A 106 -15.73 2.23 24.12
C GLN A 106 -14.78 1.18 23.51
N PRO A 107 -13.46 1.34 23.68
CA PRO A 107 -12.48 0.37 23.21
C PRO A 107 -12.81 -1.05 23.69
N SER A 108 -12.51 -2.04 22.86
CA SER A 108 -12.73 -3.45 23.15
C SER A 108 -11.48 -4.08 23.78
N ASP A 109 -11.67 -5.07 24.65
CA ASP A 109 -10.58 -5.92 25.12
C ASP A 109 -9.84 -6.56 23.93
N PRO A 110 -8.49 -6.68 23.93
CA PRO A 110 -7.71 -7.19 22.81
C PRO A 110 -8.01 -8.66 22.45
N THR A 111 -8.73 -9.39 23.31
CA THR A 111 -9.19 -10.77 23.05
C THR A 111 -10.61 -10.83 22.47
N THR A 112 -11.25 -9.70 22.21
CA THR A 112 -12.61 -9.65 21.64
C THR A 112 -12.59 -10.15 20.20
N ASP A 113 -13.28 -11.25 19.92
CA ASP A 113 -13.38 -11.85 18.58
C ASP A 113 -14.71 -11.47 17.89
N GLN A 114 -15.02 -10.19 17.90
CA GLN A 114 -16.20 -9.63 17.27
C GLN A 114 -15.97 -8.16 16.86
N VAL A 115 -16.24 -7.84 15.60
CA VAL A 115 -16.31 -6.47 15.17
C VAL A 115 -17.44 -5.74 15.90
N ARG A 116 -17.13 -4.54 16.42
CA ARG A 116 -18.10 -3.67 17.07
C ARG A 116 -18.11 -2.30 16.42
N VAL A 117 -19.28 -1.69 16.33
CA VAL A 117 -19.46 -0.33 15.80
C VAL A 117 -20.24 0.53 16.78
N ALA A 118 -20.12 1.84 16.69
CA ALA A 118 -20.85 2.80 17.50
C ALA A 118 -22.37 2.62 17.35
N ALA A 119 -23.13 3.01 18.37
CA ALA A 119 -24.58 2.93 18.35
C ALA A 119 -25.16 3.72 17.15
N GLY A 120 -26.11 3.12 16.45
CA GLY A 120 -26.71 3.69 15.23
C GLY A 120 -26.00 3.28 13.93
N TYR A 121 -24.96 2.44 14.02
CA TYR A 121 -24.27 1.89 12.85
C TYR A 121 -24.39 0.36 12.80
N THR A 122 -24.15 -0.20 11.62
CA THR A 122 -24.06 -1.63 11.37
C THR A 122 -22.81 -1.94 10.56
N SER A 123 -22.28 -3.14 10.70
CA SER A 123 -21.17 -3.65 9.88
C SER A 123 -21.60 -4.89 9.11
N GLN A 124 -21.02 -5.08 7.92
CA GLN A 124 -21.23 -6.23 7.06
C GLN A 124 -19.88 -6.68 6.53
N VAL A 125 -19.56 -7.98 6.61
CA VAL A 125 -18.44 -8.57 5.87
C VAL A 125 -18.82 -8.65 4.40
N LEU A 126 -17.98 -8.10 3.53
CA LEU A 126 -18.23 -8.04 2.08
C LEU A 126 -17.48 -9.13 1.32
N LEU A 127 -16.19 -9.26 1.58
CA LEU A 127 -15.30 -10.25 0.98
C LEU A 127 -14.31 -10.75 2.03
N SER A 128 -13.99 -12.03 1.97
CA SER A 128 -13.02 -12.69 2.85
C SER A 128 -12.00 -13.49 2.03
N TRP A 129 -10.82 -13.72 2.58
CA TRP A 129 -9.85 -14.64 1.98
C TRP A 129 -10.51 -15.95 1.53
N GLY A 130 -10.20 -16.34 0.30
CA GLY A 130 -10.71 -17.55 -0.32
C GLY A 130 -12.04 -17.38 -1.08
N ASP A 131 -12.76 -16.26 -0.88
CA ASP A 131 -14.03 -16.04 -1.61
C ASP A 131 -13.80 -16.04 -3.13
N PRO A 132 -14.62 -16.78 -3.91
CA PRO A 132 -14.49 -16.80 -5.36
C PRO A 132 -14.85 -15.48 -6.00
N LEU A 133 -13.97 -14.95 -6.85
CA LEU A 133 -14.18 -13.71 -7.60
C LEU A 133 -14.90 -13.92 -8.95
N PHE A 134 -15.06 -15.16 -9.37
CA PHE A 134 -15.67 -15.54 -10.65
C PHE A 134 -16.72 -16.63 -10.44
N ALA A 135 -17.78 -16.61 -11.24
CA ALA A 135 -18.94 -17.49 -11.08
C ALA A 135 -18.64 -19.00 -11.28
N ASP A 136 -17.57 -19.32 -12.01
CA ASP A 136 -17.14 -20.71 -12.30
C ASP A 136 -16.10 -21.23 -11.28
N VAL A 137 -15.73 -20.45 -10.26
CA VAL A 137 -14.80 -20.88 -9.21
C VAL A 137 -15.60 -21.47 -8.05
N PRO A 138 -15.27 -22.68 -7.58
CA PRO A 138 -15.97 -23.30 -6.46
C PRO A 138 -15.72 -22.52 -5.17
N ASP A 139 -16.60 -22.71 -4.19
CA ASP A 139 -16.43 -22.19 -2.84
C ASP A 139 -15.09 -22.67 -2.24
N PHE A 140 -14.59 -21.88 -1.29
CA PHE A 140 -13.31 -22.15 -0.67
C PHE A 140 -13.38 -23.37 0.25
N ASP A 141 -12.42 -24.27 0.07
CA ASP A 141 -12.18 -25.40 0.95
C ASP A 141 -10.69 -25.42 1.32
N LEU A 142 -10.43 -25.40 2.62
CA LEU A 142 -9.09 -25.32 3.19
C LEU A 142 -8.19 -26.53 2.80
N GLU A 143 -8.80 -27.72 2.67
CA GLU A 143 -8.10 -28.98 2.39
C GLU A 143 -7.77 -29.16 0.89
N THR A 144 -8.42 -28.40 0.02
CA THR A 144 -8.30 -28.57 -1.45
C THR A 144 -7.75 -27.33 -2.15
N GLN A 145 -6.95 -26.54 -1.44
CA GLN A 145 -6.32 -25.35 -2.00
C GLN A 145 -5.34 -25.69 -3.11
N THR A 146 -5.32 -24.87 -4.15
CA THR A 146 -4.28 -24.88 -5.19
C THR A 146 -3.95 -23.46 -5.61
N ALA A 147 -2.73 -23.23 -6.09
CA ALA A 147 -2.34 -21.92 -6.62
C ALA A 147 -3.27 -21.43 -7.74
N ALA A 148 -3.70 -22.32 -8.62
CA ALA A 148 -4.60 -22.00 -9.73
C ALA A 148 -5.99 -21.52 -9.25
N LEU A 149 -6.52 -22.09 -8.17
CA LEU A 149 -7.77 -21.63 -7.55
C LEU A 149 -7.55 -20.31 -6.80
N GLN A 150 -6.44 -20.20 -6.05
CA GLN A 150 -6.12 -18.98 -5.28
C GLN A 150 -5.91 -17.77 -6.21
N GLU A 151 -5.38 -17.95 -7.42
CA GLU A 151 -5.31 -16.88 -8.44
C GLU A 151 -6.68 -16.36 -8.91
N ARG A 152 -7.76 -16.99 -8.52
CA ARG A 152 -9.13 -16.62 -8.90
C ARG A 152 -10.04 -16.36 -7.70
N ARG A 153 -9.45 -16.32 -6.51
CA ARG A 153 -10.11 -16.05 -5.24
C ARG A 153 -9.55 -14.77 -4.63
N PHE A 154 -10.29 -14.19 -3.69
CA PHE A 154 -9.81 -13.10 -2.85
C PHE A 154 -8.54 -13.53 -2.10
N GLY A 155 -7.51 -12.68 -2.08
CA GLY A 155 -6.20 -13.02 -1.50
C GLY A 155 -6.18 -13.03 0.01
N PHE A 156 -5.01 -13.31 0.57
CA PHE A 156 -4.78 -13.29 2.02
C PHE A 156 -4.38 -11.88 2.47
N ASN A 157 -4.55 -11.53 3.73
CA ASN A 157 -4.31 -10.22 4.32
C ASN A 157 -4.88 -9.06 3.50
N SER A 158 -6.13 -8.75 3.79
CA SER A 158 -6.83 -7.59 3.24
C SER A 158 -6.18 -6.32 3.77
N ASP A 159 -5.66 -5.47 2.88
CA ASP A 159 -4.97 -4.24 3.19
C ASP A 159 -5.61 -3.04 2.46
N PHE A 160 -4.83 -2.14 1.87
CA PHE A 160 -5.35 -0.95 1.22
C PHE A 160 -6.61 -1.23 0.40
N VAL A 161 -7.67 -0.47 0.69
CA VAL A 161 -8.95 -0.55 0.00
C VAL A 161 -9.25 0.77 -0.71
N ALA A 162 -9.69 0.69 -1.98
CA ALA A 162 -10.24 1.82 -2.72
C ALA A 162 -11.54 1.44 -3.41
N LEU A 163 -12.48 2.36 -3.47
CA LEU A 163 -13.73 2.19 -4.22
C LEU A 163 -13.74 3.12 -5.43
N MET A 164 -13.40 2.57 -6.59
CA MET A 164 -13.29 3.31 -7.84
C MET A 164 -14.67 3.45 -8.48
N PRO A 165 -15.13 4.69 -8.79
CA PRO A 165 -16.46 4.91 -9.33
C PRO A 165 -16.66 4.23 -10.68
N LEU A 166 -17.83 3.63 -10.92
CA LEU A 166 -18.16 3.00 -12.22
C LEU A 166 -19.44 3.63 -12.79
N PRO A 167 -19.40 4.17 -14.04
CA PRO A 167 -18.20 4.39 -14.86
C PRO A 167 -17.24 5.43 -14.26
N LEU A 168 -16.03 5.49 -14.80
CA LEU A 168 -15.01 6.47 -14.36
C LEU A 168 -15.61 7.89 -14.33
N GLY A 169 -15.41 8.58 -13.20
CA GLY A 169 -15.96 9.93 -12.97
C GLY A 169 -17.43 9.96 -12.54
N SER A 170 -18.08 8.81 -12.39
CA SER A 170 -19.41 8.71 -11.80
C SER A 170 -19.40 9.21 -10.34
N LYS A 171 -20.54 9.76 -9.91
CA LYS A 171 -20.82 10.07 -8.49
C LYS A 171 -21.75 9.03 -7.86
N THR A 172 -21.88 7.86 -8.47
CA THR A 172 -22.70 6.77 -7.98
C THR A 172 -22.17 6.28 -6.63
N ALA A 173 -23.03 6.28 -5.62
CA ALA A 173 -22.69 5.89 -4.27
C ALA A 173 -23.00 4.42 -3.94
N TYR A 174 -23.58 3.67 -4.87
CA TYR A 174 -24.07 2.30 -4.65
C TYR A 174 -23.44 1.25 -5.57
N GLU A 175 -22.47 1.63 -6.37
CA GLU A 175 -21.71 0.73 -7.27
C GLU A 175 -20.30 1.26 -7.48
N GLY A 176 -19.32 0.35 -7.55
CA GLY A 176 -17.93 0.71 -7.87
C GLY A 176 -17.05 -0.54 -8.05
N LEU A 177 -15.85 -0.32 -8.55
CA LEU A 177 -14.79 -1.31 -8.56
C LEU A 177 -14.04 -1.22 -7.24
N LEU A 178 -14.20 -2.22 -6.39
CA LEU A 178 -13.44 -2.36 -5.17
C LEU A 178 -12.04 -2.87 -5.52
N TRP A 179 -11.02 -2.09 -5.19
CA TRP A 179 -9.64 -2.52 -5.11
C TRP A 179 -9.34 -2.97 -3.70
N ASN A 180 -8.58 -4.04 -3.54
CA ASN A 180 -8.02 -4.43 -2.25
C ASN A 180 -6.63 -5.04 -2.42
N ASN A 181 -5.66 -4.55 -1.64
CA ASN A 181 -4.33 -5.15 -1.54
C ASN A 181 -4.38 -6.45 -0.75
N HIS A 182 -3.43 -7.35 -1.04
CA HIS A 182 -3.16 -8.58 -0.31
C HIS A 182 -1.67 -8.60 0.02
N GLU A 183 -1.34 -8.13 1.20
CA GLU A 183 0.00 -7.73 1.57
C GLU A 183 0.95 -8.92 1.72
N TYR A 184 0.72 -9.78 2.73
CA TYR A 184 1.54 -10.96 3.00
C TYR A 184 0.68 -12.17 3.37
N THR A 185 1.32 -13.30 3.67
CA THR A 185 0.66 -14.56 4.01
C THR A 185 1.14 -15.08 5.37
N ASP A 186 0.30 -15.86 6.03
CA ASP A 186 0.66 -16.63 7.23
C ASP A 186 0.34 -18.12 6.98
N GLY A 187 1.38 -18.92 6.73
CA GLY A 187 1.22 -20.34 6.45
C GLY A 187 0.59 -21.12 7.59
N LEU A 188 0.80 -20.70 8.86
CA LEU A 188 0.17 -21.35 10.03
C LEU A 188 -1.34 -21.13 10.07
N MET A 189 -1.82 -20.06 9.46
CA MET A 189 -3.24 -19.72 9.32
C MET A 189 -3.86 -20.22 8.01
N MET A 190 -3.03 -20.53 6.99
CA MET A 190 -3.50 -20.93 5.66
C MET A 190 -3.51 -22.44 5.45
N PHE A 191 -2.66 -23.21 6.13
CA PHE A 191 -2.48 -24.64 5.86
C PHE A 191 -2.55 -25.48 7.13
N PRO A 192 -3.32 -26.58 7.14
CA PRO A 192 -3.45 -27.46 8.31
C PRO A 192 -2.12 -28.04 8.78
N ASP A 193 -1.24 -28.44 7.86
CA ASP A 193 0.02 -29.15 8.12
C ASP A 193 1.25 -28.30 7.76
N TYR A 194 1.20 -27.00 8.05
CA TYR A 194 2.31 -26.10 7.71
C TYR A 194 3.51 -26.28 8.62
N ASP A 195 4.65 -26.62 8.03
CA ASP A 195 5.95 -26.57 8.70
C ASP A 195 6.66 -25.23 8.35
N ALA A 196 6.64 -24.30 9.30
CA ALA A 196 7.27 -22.98 9.12
C ALA A 196 8.79 -23.03 8.88
N LYS A 197 9.44 -24.20 9.05
CA LYS A 197 10.87 -24.38 8.77
C LYS A 197 11.13 -25.03 7.41
N ASN A 198 10.10 -25.60 6.80
CA ASN A 198 10.22 -26.30 5.54
C ASN A 198 8.88 -26.29 4.78
N PRO A 199 8.41 -25.10 4.35
CA PRO A 199 7.19 -25.02 3.56
C PRO A 199 7.36 -25.82 2.26
N THR A 200 6.28 -26.48 1.82
CA THR A 200 6.31 -27.23 0.56
C THR A 200 6.26 -26.28 -0.64
N ARG A 201 6.74 -26.74 -1.79
CA ARG A 201 6.64 -25.98 -3.04
C ARG A 201 5.20 -25.57 -3.36
N GLU A 202 4.23 -26.46 -3.13
CA GLU A 202 2.82 -26.19 -3.38
C GLU A 202 2.27 -25.11 -2.44
N GLN A 203 2.65 -25.13 -1.15
CA GLN A 203 2.29 -24.08 -0.20
C GLN A 203 2.84 -22.73 -0.64
N VAL A 204 4.12 -22.66 -1.04
CA VAL A 204 4.74 -21.44 -1.55
C VAL A 204 4.05 -20.96 -2.85
N ASP A 205 3.65 -21.85 -3.74
CA ASP A 205 2.89 -21.49 -4.95
C ASP A 205 1.52 -20.89 -4.62
N ILE A 206 0.84 -21.39 -3.58
CA ILE A 206 -0.42 -20.83 -3.08
C ILE A 206 -0.19 -19.49 -2.41
N GLU A 207 0.85 -19.33 -1.59
CA GLU A 207 1.23 -18.07 -0.96
C GLU A 207 1.51 -17.00 -2.02
N LEU A 208 2.30 -17.31 -3.07
CA LEU A 208 2.56 -16.40 -4.19
C LEU A 208 1.25 -15.96 -4.90
N ALA A 209 0.29 -16.88 -5.03
CA ALA A 209 -1.01 -16.59 -5.62
C ALA A 209 -1.94 -15.80 -4.69
N ALA A 210 -1.74 -15.87 -3.37
CA ALA A 210 -2.53 -15.16 -2.37
C ALA A 210 -2.11 -13.69 -2.19
N HIS A 211 -0.89 -13.32 -2.60
CA HIS A 211 -0.38 -11.94 -2.57
C HIS A 211 -0.98 -11.05 -3.66
N GLY A 212 -0.69 -9.76 -3.54
CA GLY A 212 -0.89 -8.76 -4.58
C GLY A 212 -2.18 -7.97 -4.43
N ALA A 213 -3.14 -8.06 -5.38
CA ALA A 213 -4.41 -7.32 -5.28
C ALA A 213 -5.59 -8.02 -5.96
N SER A 214 -6.79 -7.63 -5.53
CA SER A 214 -8.07 -7.96 -6.16
C SER A 214 -8.75 -6.70 -6.69
N ILE A 215 -9.40 -6.81 -7.86
CA ILE A 215 -10.36 -5.84 -8.37
C ILE A 215 -11.70 -6.58 -8.48
N VAL A 216 -12.76 -6.04 -7.86
CA VAL A 216 -14.06 -6.70 -7.79
C VAL A 216 -15.17 -5.67 -7.98
N LEU A 217 -16.09 -5.91 -8.90
CA LEU A 217 -17.30 -5.09 -9.00
C LEU A 217 -18.19 -5.35 -7.79
N VAL A 218 -18.51 -4.30 -7.05
CA VAL A 218 -19.41 -4.36 -5.90
C VAL A 218 -20.62 -3.46 -6.09
N ARG A 219 -21.78 -3.92 -5.61
CA ARG A 219 -23.05 -3.19 -5.71
C ARG A 219 -23.82 -3.27 -4.41
N ARG A 220 -24.55 -2.20 -4.12
CA ARG A 220 -25.51 -2.15 -3.02
C ARG A 220 -26.87 -2.63 -3.52
N ASP A 221 -27.44 -3.65 -2.88
CA ASP A 221 -28.79 -4.16 -3.20
C ASP A 221 -29.92 -3.27 -2.65
N ALA A 222 -31.16 -3.60 -3.01
CA ALA A 222 -32.33 -2.86 -2.55
C ALA A 222 -32.56 -2.91 -1.02
N ALA A 223 -31.94 -3.89 -0.33
CA ALA A 223 -31.97 -3.98 1.14
C ALA A 223 -30.83 -3.19 1.80
N GLY A 224 -30.02 -2.48 1.00
CA GLY A 224 -28.90 -1.68 1.48
C GLY A 224 -27.60 -2.47 1.74
N ARG A 225 -27.53 -3.75 1.37
CA ARG A 225 -26.36 -4.59 1.56
C ARG A 225 -25.44 -4.55 0.35
N TRP A 226 -24.14 -4.49 0.59
CA TRP A 226 -23.13 -4.55 -0.45
C TRP A 226 -22.84 -6.01 -0.83
N GLN A 227 -22.64 -6.25 -2.11
CA GLN A 227 -22.39 -7.60 -2.66
C GLN A 227 -21.39 -7.53 -3.82
N ALA A 228 -20.52 -8.54 -3.92
CA ALA A 228 -19.63 -8.74 -5.04
C ALA A 228 -20.37 -9.36 -6.24
N ASP A 229 -20.18 -8.82 -7.43
CA ASP A 229 -20.70 -9.38 -8.68
C ASP A 229 -19.66 -10.30 -9.33
N LYS A 230 -19.79 -11.60 -9.08
CA LYS A 230 -18.88 -12.64 -9.62
C LYS A 230 -18.96 -12.81 -11.16
N THR A 231 -19.92 -12.17 -11.82
CA THR A 231 -20.09 -12.27 -13.28
C THR A 231 -19.44 -11.11 -14.03
N SER A 232 -18.89 -10.13 -13.30
CA SER A 232 -18.28 -8.96 -13.88
C SER A 232 -16.99 -9.26 -14.64
N THR A 233 -16.86 -8.68 -15.82
CA THR A 233 -15.64 -8.75 -16.63
C THR A 233 -14.51 -7.85 -16.10
N TYR A 234 -14.79 -6.96 -15.14
CA TYR A 234 -13.79 -6.16 -14.45
C TYR A 234 -13.04 -6.93 -13.37
N ASN A 235 -13.60 -8.06 -12.88
CA ASN A 235 -12.98 -8.82 -11.81
C ASN A 235 -11.63 -9.36 -12.24
N ARG A 236 -10.62 -9.14 -11.40
CA ARG A 236 -9.23 -9.43 -11.71
C ARG A 236 -8.41 -9.72 -10.46
N ARG A 237 -7.43 -10.60 -10.57
CA ARG A 237 -6.34 -10.78 -9.60
C ARG A 237 -5.02 -10.33 -10.22
N ILE A 238 -4.20 -9.68 -9.40
CA ILE A 238 -2.78 -9.40 -9.64
C ILE A 238 -2.03 -10.08 -8.50
N THR A 239 -0.99 -10.85 -8.81
CA THR A 239 -0.31 -11.73 -7.84
C THR A 239 1.20 -11.49 -7.82
N ALA A 240 1.92 -12.17 -6.94
CA ALA A 240 3.38 -12.15 -6.89
C ALA A 240 4.07 -12.75 -8.15
N THR A 241 3.29 -13.24 -9.11
CA THR A 241 3.80 -13.81 -10.38
C THR A 241 3.27 -13.08 -11.63
N THR A 242 2.38 -12.12 -11.50
CA THR A 242 1.83 -11.34 -12.61
C THR A 242 2.94 -10.53 -13.30
N PRO A 243 3.11 -10.58 -14.65
CA PRO A 243 4.10 -9.74 -15.33
C PRO A 243 3.78 -8.25 -15.19
N ILE A 244 4.74 -7.48 -14.69
CA ILE A 244 4.63 -6.05 -14.44
C ILE A 244 5.73 -5.31 -15.21
N LYS A 245 5.37 -4.25 -15.92
CA LYS A 245 6.33 -3.38 -16.60
C LYS A 245 7.04 -2.49 -15.58
N ILE A 246 8.33 -2.21 -15.79
CA ILE A 246 9.09 -1.19 -15.08
C ILE A 246 9.22 0.03 -15.99
N SER A 247 8.91 1.23 -15.51
CA SER A 247 9.00 2.49 -16.25
C SER A 247 9.63 3.60 -15.41
N GLY A 248 9.93 4.73 -16.07
CA GLY A 248 10.57 5.87 -15.42
C GLY A 248 12.10 5.78 -15.44
N PRO A 249 12.81 6.64 -14.67
CA PRO A 249 14.25 6.85 -14.82
C PRO A 249 15.14 5.65 -14.50
N ALA A 250 14.68 4.69 -13.68
CA ALA A 250 15.47 3.51 -13.35
C ALA A 250 15.23 2.32 -14.30
N ALA A 251 14.22 2.37 -15.18
CA ALA A 251 13.94 1.29 -16.14
C ALA A 251 15.18 1.01 -17.00
N GLY A 252 15.62 -0.27 -17.04
CA GLY A 252 16.79 -0.69 -17.80
C GLY A 252 18.15 -0.45 -17.11
N ASP A 253 18.19 0.13 -15.89
CA ASP A 253 19.45 0.23 -15.13
C ASP A 253 20.01 -1.17 -14.84
N ASP A 254 21.34 -1.27 -14.79
CA ASP A 254 22.03 -2.56 -14.58
C ASP A 254 21.64 -3.25 -13.27
N LEU A 255 21.24 -2.50 -12.23
CA LEU A 255 20.74 -3.06 -10.97
C LEU A 255 19.34 -3.69 -11.09
N LEU A 256 18.59 -3.41 -12.17
CA LEU A 256 17.28 -4.01 -12.41
C LEU A 256 17.34 -5.22 -13.35
N LYS A 257 18.52 -5.53 -13.91
CA LYS A 257 18.70 -6.67 -14.83
C LYS A 257 18.91 -7.94 -14.03
N THR A 258 18.21 -9.00 -14.43
CA THR A 258 18.31 -10.35 -13.84
C THR A 258 18.51 -11.37 -14.95
N SER A 259 18.77 -12.63 -14.60
CA SER A 259 18.84 -13.71 -15.57
C SER A 259 17.55 -13.89 -16.36
N ALA A 260 16.40 -13.69 -15.70
CA ALA A 260 15.07 -13.81 -16.31
C ALA A 260 14.67 -12.58 -17.14
N ASP A 261 15.19 -11.40 -16.82
CA ASP A 261 14.98 -10.18 -17.58
C ASP A 261 16.28 -9.39 -17.76
N PRO A 262 17.07 -9.70 -18.79
CA PRO A 262 18.32 -8.96 -19.10
C PRO A 262 18.10 -7.52 -19.52
N THR A 263 16.85 -7.11 -19.77
CA THR A 263 16.52 -5.73 -20.16
C THR A 263 16.33 -4.79 -18.96
N GLY A 264 15.99 -5.33 -17.79
CA GLY A 264 15.67 -4.54 -16.59
C GLY A 264 14.37 -3.71 -16.72
N ALA A 265 13.46 -4.15 -17.58
CA ALA A 265 12.22 -3.44 -17.91
C ALA A 265 10.95 -4.17 -17.48
N MET A 266 11.08 -5.40 -16.96
CA MET A 266 9.98 -6.25 -16.52
C MET A 266 10.26 -6.83 -15.14
N SER A 267 9.21 -7.04 -14.34
CA SER A 267 9.26 -7.73 -13.06
C SER A 267 8.15 -8.77 -13.00
N ALA A 268 8.37 -9.85 -12.27
CA ALA A 268 7.30 -10.78 -11.95
C ALA A 268 6.69 -10.40 -10.60
N GLY A 269 5.46 -9.94 -10.67
CA GLY A 269 4.62 -9.66 -9.53
C GLY A 269 4.97 -8.42 -8.73
N MET A 270 4.18 -8.24 -7.71
CA MET A 270 4.33 -7.27 -6.64
C MET A 270 4.27 -8.03 -5.31
N LEU A 271 4.97 -7.51 -4.31
CA LEU A 271 5.16 -8.16 -3.01
C LEU A 271 4.92 -7.15 -1.90
N ASN A 272 4.26 -7.61 -0.84
CA ASN A 272 4.01 -6.84 0.36
C ASN A 272 3.34 -5.49 0.03
N ASN A 273 2.22 -5.56 -0.67
CA ASN A 273 1.46 -4.38 -1.04
C ASN A 273 0.62 -3.93 0.15
N CYS A 274 1.11 -2.94 0.87
CA CYS A 274 0.49 -2.34 2.05
C CYS A 274 -0.44 -1.20 1.63
N GLY A 275 -0.10 0.04 1.91
CA GLY A 275 -0.90 1.21 1.58
C GLY A 275 -1.03 1.50 0.08
N GLY A 276 -1.58 2.64 -0.26
CA GLY A 276 -1.78 3.01 -1.66
C GLY A 276 -2.42 4.38 -1.87
N GLY A 277 -3.08 4.54 -3.00
CA GLY A 277 -3.81 5.73 -3.40
C GLY A 277 -4.43 5.56 -4.78
N TRP A 278 -5.00 6.63 -5.31
CA TRP A 278 -5.53 6.61 -6.68
C TRP A 278 -5.27 7.94 -7.37
N THR A 279 -5.15 7.88 -8.68
CA THR A 279 -4.81 9.05 -9.50
C THR A 279 -6.05 9.83 -9.92
N PRO A 280 -5.91 11.11 -10.26
CA PRO A 280 -7.00 11.91 -10.83
C PRO A 280 -7.53 11.39 -12.18
N TRP A 281 -6.80 10.51 -12.86
CA TRP A 281 -7.21 9.85 -14.10
C TRP A 281 -7.78 8.45 -13.88
N GLY A 282 -7.96 8.03 -12.61
CA GLY A 282 -8.68 6.82 -12.25
C GLY A 282 -7.84 5.54 -12.34
N THR A 283 -6.55 5.59 -12.09
CA THR A 283 -5.74 4.41 -11.82
C THR A 283 -5.51 4.26 -10.31
N VAL A 284 -5.25 3.04 -9.86
CA VAL A 284 -4.84 2.77 -8.48
C VAL A 284 -3.32 2.72 -8.42
N LEU A 285 -2.77 3.31 -7.37
CA LEU A 285 -1.38 3.19 -6.96
C LEU A 285 -1.32 2.26 -5.76
N THR A 286 -0.62 1.15 -5.88
CA THR A 286 -0.38 0.21 -4.78
C THR A 286 1.09 0.22 -4.42
N ALA A 287 1.38 0.22 -3.13
CA ALA A 287 2.69 0.49 -2.58
C ALA A 287 3.36 -0.79 -2.07
N GLU A 288 4.56 -1.10 -2.56
CA GLU A 288 5.35 -2.23 -2.06
C GLU A 288 6.14 -1.79 -0.83
N GLU A 289 5.88 -2.40 0.32
CA GLU A 289 6.45 -2.00 1.61
C GLU A 289 7.54 -2.97 2.09
N ASN A 290 7.21 -3.97 2.87
CA ASN A 290 8.15 -4.88 3.54
C ASN A 290 8.72 -5.99 2.63
N PHE A 291 9.03 -5.67 1.37
CA PHE A 291 9.56 -6.59 0.36
C PHE A 291 10.86 -7.29 0.78
N ASN A 292 11.60 -6.75 1.75
CA ASN A 292 12.85 -7.35 2.26
C ASN A 292 12.65 -8.73 2.89
N GLN A 293 11.46 -9.05 3.40
CA GLN A 293 11.11 -10.33 4.06
C GLN A 293 11.20 -11.55 3.14
N TYR A 294 11.18 -11.35 1.82
CA TYR A 294 11.09 -12.43 0.83
C TYR A 294 12.43 -12.91 0.30
N PHE A 295 13.52 -12.17 0.54
CA PHE A 295 14.84 -12.43 -0.01
C PHE A 295 15.79 -12.95 1.05
N ALA A 296 16.79 -13.75 0.62
CA ALA A 296 17.71 -14.44 1.51
C ALA A 296 19.17 -14.31 1.08
N ASN A 297 20.10 -14.64 1.99
CA ASN A 297 21.48 -14.96 1.68
C ASN A 297 22.37 -13.80 1.21
N THR A 298 22.16 -12.57 1.72
CA THR A 298 23.07 -11.46 1.39
C THR A 298 24.51 -11.70 1.81
N ASP A 299 24.77 -12.55 2.83
CA ASP A 299 26.12 -12.89 3.28
C ASP A 299 26.90 -13.73 2.25
N LEU A 300 26.22 -14.44 1.37
CA LEU A 300 26.85 -15.25 0.32
C LEU A 300 27.35 -14.41 -0.87
N LEU A 301 27.01 -13.13 -0.96
CA LEU A 301 27.64 -12.21 -1.91
C LEU A 301 29.11 -12.02 -1.55
N ALA A 302 29.97 -11.69 -2.55
CA ALA A 302 31.39 -11.36 -2.30
C ALA A 302 31.52 -10.24 -1.24
N ALA A 303 32.59 -10.30 -0.43
CA ALA A 303 32.76 -9.35 0.68
C ALA A 303 32.84 -7.88 0.23
N ASP A 304 33.33 -7.65 -0.97
CA ASP A 304 33.49 -6.34 -1.61
C ASP A 304 32.34 -5.97 -2.56
N ASP A 305 31.29 -6.81 -2.66
CA ASP A 305 30.14 -6.52 -3.49
C ASP A 305 29.41 -5.25 -2.99
N PRO A 306 29.34 -4.17 -3.81
CA PRO A 306 28.76 -2.91 -3.39
C PRO A 306 27.27 -3.02 -3.05
N ARG A 307 26.56 -4.02 -3.57
CA ARG A 307 25.14 -4.28 -3.30
C ARG A 307 24.88 -4.65 -1.84
N LYS A 308 25.83 -5.28 -1.15
CA LYS A 308 25.70 -5.63 0.28
C LYS A 308 25.31 -4.43 1.13
N LYS A 309 25.95 -3.27 0.92
CA LYS A 309 25.63 -2.03 1.67
C LYS A 309 24.24 -1.51 1.36
N VAL A 310 23.80 -1.65 0.10
CA VAL A 310 22.46 -1.23 -0.31
C VAL A 310 21.44 -2.19 0.31
N HIS A 311 21.62 -3.49 0.17
CA HIS A 311 20.73 -4.50 0.76
C HIS A 311 20.62 -4.35 2.28
N ALA A 312 21.73 -4.13 2.98
CA ALA A 312 21.73 -3.91 4.43
C ALA A 312 20.94 -2.66 4.85
N ARG A 313 21.00 -1.55 4.06
CA ARG A 313 20.24 -0.33 4.35
C ARG A 313 18.73 -0.55 4.24
N TYR A 314 18.31 -1.53 3.46
CA TYR A 314 16.91 -1.92 3.28
C TYR A 314 16.51 -3.12 4.15
N GLY A 315 17.37 -3.58 5.05
CA GLY A 315 17.05 -4.65 5.99
C GLY A 315 16.90 -6.03 5.37
N LEU A 316 17.57 -6.30 4.22
CA LEU A 316 17.51 -7.63 3.62
C LEU A 316 18.28 -8.65 4.47
N PRO A 317 17.73 -9.87 4.69
CA PRO A 317 18.33 -10.89 5.54
C PRO A 317 19.72 -11.35 5.08
N THR A 318 20.60 -11.61 6.05
CA THR A 318 21.95 -12.15 5.81
C THR A 318 21.95 -13.64 5.53
N ALA A 319 20.96 -14.36 6.06
CA ALA A 319 20.76 -15.80 5.89
C ALA A 319 19.35 -16.07 5.30
N ALA A 320 18.65 -17.06 5.81
CA ALA A 320 17.30 -17.41 5.35
C ALA A 320 16.31 -16.24 5.48
N SER A 321 15.38 -16.14 4.55
CA SER A 321 14.26 -15.21 4.59
C SER A 321 13.20 -15.64 5.62
N GLU A 322 12.28 -14.74 5.95
CA GLU A 322 11.14 -15.09 6.81
C GLU A 322 10.19 -16.07 6.14
N ARG A 323 10.13 -16.06 4.80
CA ARG A 323 9.20 -16.85 4.00
C ARG A 323 9.78 -18.17 3.49
N LEU A 324 11.10 -18.35 3.51
CA LEU A 324 11.81 -19.52 3.00
C LEU A 324 11.51 -19.87 1.53
N TRP A 325 11.05 -18.89 0.74
CA TRP A 325 10.74 -19.09 -0.67
C TRP A 325 11.98 -19.34 -1.53
N GLU A 326 13.16 -18.91 -1.08
CA GLU A 326 14.45 -19.19 -1.70
C GLU A 326 14.78 -20.68 -1.76
N ALA A 327 14.16 -21.52 -0.93
CA ALA A 327 14.29 -22.97 -0.99
C ALA A 327 13.68 -23.57 -2.28
N HIS A 328 12.75 -22.84 -2.91
CA HIS A 328 11.99 -23.31 -4.08
C HIS A 328 12.19 -22.44 -5.32
N TYR A 329 12.64 -21.19 -5.16
CA TYR A 329 12.77 -20.23 -6.24
C TYR A 329 14.07 -19.43 -6.15
N ASP A 330 14.95 -19.60 -7.11
CA ASP A 330 16.26 -18.92 -7.17
C ASP A 330 16.16 -17.40 -7.15
N ARG A 331 15.04 -16.82 -7.64
CA ARG A 331 14.82 -15.36 -7.63
C ARG A 331 14.81 -14.76 -6.22
N PHE A 332 14.50 -15.53 -5.19
CA PHE A 332 14.48 -15.08 -3.80
C PHE A 332 15.82 -15.33 -3.08
N ASP A 333 16.76 -15.99 -3.74
CA ASP A 333 18.14 -16.21 -3.25
C ASP A 333 19.08 -15.15 -3.85
N ILE A 334 19.48 -14.17 -3.05
CA ILE A 334 20.35 -13.06 -3.47
C ILE A 334 21.71 -13.55 -3.97
N SER A 335 22.20 -14.70 -3.51
CA SER A 335 23.45 -15.29 -4.02
C SER A 335 23.34 -15.76 -5.46
N LYS A 336 22.13 -16.03 -5.95
CA LYS A 336 21.84 -16.49 -7.31
C LYS A 336 21.33 -15.34 -8.20
N GLU A 337 20.41 -14.53 -7.67
CA GLU A 337 19.82 -13.37 -8.37
C GLU A 337 20.02 -12.08 -7.53
N PRO A 338 21.24 -11.56 -7.48
CA PRO A 338 21.59 -10.46 -6.56
C PRO A 338 20.93 -9.13 -6.88
N ASN A 339 20.33 -8.99 -8.05
CA ASN A 339 19.61 -7.80 -8.47
C ASN A 339 18.08 -7.91 -8.29
N GLU A 340 17.53 -9.09 -8.07
CA GLU A 340 16.08 -9.26 -7.96
C GLU A 340 15.45 -8.36 -6.88
N PRO A 341 16.04 -8.14 -5.67
CA PRO A 341 15.47 -7.27 -4.67
C PRO A 341 15.32 -5.80 -5.11
N PHE A 342 16.12 -5.32 -6.08
CA PHE A 342 16.00 -3.95 -6.61
C PHE A 342 14.75 -3.73 -7.45
N ARG A 343 14.06 -4.78 -7.83
CA ARG A 343 12.84 -4.76 -8.63
C ARG A 343 11.58 -4.57 -7.78
N PHE A 344 11.74 -4.49 -6.45
CA PHE A 344 10.69 -4.34 -5.44
C PHE A 344 10.95 -3.13 -4.54
N GLY A 345 9.90 -2.68 -3.85
CA GLY A 345 9.90 -1.45 -3.08
C GLY A 345 9.54 -0.24 -3.96
N TRP A 346 8.66 -0.44 -4.92
CA TRP A 346 8.17 0.58 -5.85
C TRP A 346 6.67 0.77 -5.70
N VAL A 347 6.17 1.92 -6.14
CA VAL A 347 4.73 2.11 -6.37
C VAL A 347 4.35 1.48 -7.69
N VAL A 348 3.29 0.67 -7.70
CA VAL A 348 2.74 0.00 -8.87
C VAL A 348 1.43 0.67 -9.28
N GLU A 349 1.35 1.18 -10.51
CA GLU A 349 0.13 1.76 -11.08
C GLU A 349 -0.65 0.71 -11.85
N VAL A 350 -1.96 0.63 -11.57
CA VAL A 350 -2.88 -0.32 -12.18
C VAL A 350 -4.14 0.38 -12.67
N ASP A 351 -4.57 0.11 -13.89
CA ASP A 351 -5.85 0.56 -14.42
C ASP A 351 -6.97 -0.44 -14.07
N PRO A 352 -7.89 -0.12 -13.14
CA PRO A 352 -8.97 -1.02 -12.77
C PRO A 352 -10.08 -1.09 -13.83
N TYR A 353 -10.16 -0.12 -14.74
CA TYR A 353 -11.18 -0.06 -15.81
C TYR A 353 -10.78 -0.85 -17.06
N GLU A 354 -9.51 -1.23 -17.17
CA GLU A 354 -8.97 -2.01 -18.28
C GLU A 354 -8.40 -3.34 -17.77
N PRO A 355 -9.23 -4.38 -17.61
CA PRO A 355 -8.85 -5.64 -16.96
C PRO A 355 -7.64 -6.34 -17.58
N TRP A 356 -7.32 -6.05 -18.83
CA TRP A 356 -6.21 -6.63 -19.57
C TRP A 356 -4.96 -5.73 -19.62
N SER A 357 -5.03 -4.54 -19.02
CA SER A 357 -3.88 -3.63 -18.93
C SER A 357 -2.74 -4.26 -18.14
N GLN A 358 -1.51 -3.99 -18.55
CA GLN A 358 -0.33 -4.41 -17.81
C GLN A 358 -0.06 -3.42 -16.66
N PRO A 359 0.09 -3.88 -15.40
CA PRO A 359 0.53 -3.05 -14.30
C PRO A 359 1.93 -2.46 -14.56
N VAL A 360 2.23 -1.32 -13.94
CA VAL A 360 3.49 -0.59 -14.18
C VAL A 360 4.12 -0.15 -12.86
N LYS A 361 5.37 -0.55 -12.58
CA LYS A 361 6.18 0.00 -11.49
C LYS A 361 6.74 1.36 -11.90
N ARG A 362 6.42 2.41 -11.12
CA ARG A 362 6.75 3.81 -11.40
C ARG A 362 8.03 4.23 -10.68
N THR A 363 9.19 4.04 -11.31
CA THR A 363 10.48 4.22 -10.64
C THR A 363 10.85 5.67 -10.34
N ALA A 364 10.16 6.65 -10.91
CA ALA A 364 10.35 8.06 -10.57
C ALA A 364 9.93 8.40 -9.13
N LEU A 365 9.06 7.57 -8.52
CA LEU A 365 8.62 7.74 -7.14
C LEU A 365 9.66 7.26 -6.10
N GLY A 366 10.80 6.70 -6.55
CA GLY A 366 11.84 6.18 -5.65
C GLY A 366 11.58 4.77 -5.14
N ARG A 367 12.62 4.14 -4.58
CA ARG A 367 12.58 2.81 -4.01
C ARG A 367 12.78 2.86 -2.50
N PHE A 368 11.76 2.47 -1.74
CA PHE A 368 11.78 2.32 -0.29
C PHE A 368 10.57 1.47 0.15
N LYS A 369 10.29 1.36 1.45
CA LYS A 369 9.11 0.69 1.99
C LYS A 369 7.93 1.66 1.94
N HIS A 370 7.25 1.68 0.79
CA HIS A 370 6.15 2.61 0.56
C HIS A 370 4.90 2.19 1.34
N GLU A 371 4.43 3.09 2.20
CA GLU A 371 3.19 2.89 2.94
C GLU A 371 1.98 3.49 2.23
N ALA A 372 2.15 4.64 1.58
CA ALA A 372 1.08 5.32 0.86
C ALA A 372 1.53 5.78 -0.53
N ALA A 373 0.57 6.22 -1.36
CA ALA A 373 0.83 6.89 -2.62
C ALA A 373 -0.29 7.88 -2.94
N THR A 374 -0.55 8.81 -2.01
CA THR A 374 -1.67 9.74 -2.07
C THR A 374 -1.43 10.85 -3.07
N THR A 375 -2.36 11.03 -4.00
CA THR A 375 -2.22 12.00 -5.08
C THR A 375 -3.03 13.27 -4.87
N VAL A 376 -2.42 14.41 -5.23
CA VAL A 376 -3.09 15.72 -5.23
C VAL A 376 -2.75 16.46 -6.52
N VAL A 377 -3.75 17.14 -7.11
CA VAL A 377 -3.51 18.08 -8.20
C VAL A 377 -3.21 19.46 -7.61
N ALA A 378 -1.98 19.92 -7.77
CA ALA A 378 -1.55 21.22 -7.28
C ALA A 378 -2.18 22.37 -8.09
N SER A 379 -2.18 23.58 -7.54
CA SER A 379 -2.79 24.77 -8.16
C SER A 379 -2.20 25.13 -9.54
N ASN A 380 -0.97 24.69 -9.82
CA ASN A 380 -0.30 24.85 -11.13
C ASN A 380 -0.57 23.69 -12.10
N GLY A 381 -1.47 22.75 -11.73
CA GLY A 381 -1.85 21.59 -12.54
C GLY A 381 -0.91 20.40 -12.46
N LYS A 382 0.23 20.49 -11.77
CA LYS A 382 1.11 19.33 -11.53
C LYS A 382 0.45 18.33 -10.61
N VAL A 383 0.77 17.05 -10.79
CA VAL A 383 0.36 16.01 -9.86
C VAL A 383 1.46 15.80 -8.81
N VAL A 384 1.06 15.78 -7.56
CA VAL A 384 1.92 15.52 -6.42
C VAL A 384 1.54 14.19 -5.83
N VAL A 385 2.54 13.37 -5.45
CA VAL A 385 2.33 12.12 -4.71
C VAL A 385 3.07 12.24 -3.38
N TYR A 386 2.35 12.07 -2.28
CA TYR A 386 2.92 11.94 -0.95
C TYR A 386 3.04 10.46 -0.59
N THR A 387 4.11 10.08 0.13
CA THR A 387 4.38 8.70 0.52
C THR A 387 5.29 8.63 1.74
N GLY A 388 4.97 7.75 2.69
CA GLY A 388 5.79 7.41 3.84
C GLY A 388 6.77 6.28 3.51
N ASP A 389 7.89 6.21 4.21
CA ASP A 389 8.81 5.06 4.24
C ASP A 389 8.69 4.41 5.61
N ASP A 390 7.84 3.37 5.73
CA ASP A 390 7.57 2.74 7.02
C ASP A 390 8.77 1.97 7.56
N GLU A 391 9.64 2.71 8.18
CA GLU A 391 10.73 2.16 8.98
C GLU A 391 11.17 3.20 10.03
N ARG A 392 11.61 2.72 11.19
CA ARG A 392 12.15 3.60 12.24
C ARG A 392 13.34 4.38 11.72
N PHE A 393 13.27 5.72 11.85
CA PHE A 393 14.31 6.65 11.43
C PHE A 393 14.45 6.82 9.92
N ASP A 394 13.44 6.42 9.14
CA ASP A 394 13.34 6.71 7.72
C ASP A 394 12.41 7.92 7.46
N TYR A 395 11.96 8.18 6.26
CA TYR A 395 11.64 9.51 5.78
C TYR A 395 10.22 9.62 5.20
N ALA A 396 9.69 10.85 5.22
CA ALA A 396 8.55 11.22 4.38
C ALA A 396 9.04 11.75 3.03
N TYR A 397 8.37 11.39 1.95
CA TYR A 397 8.72 11.78 0.57
C TYR A 397 7.56 12.46 -0.14
N LYS A 398 7.91 13.27 -1.13
CA LYS A 398 6.99 13.91 -2.06
C LYS A 398 7.52 13.81 -3.49
N PHE A 399 6.71 13.33 -4.41
CA PHE A 399 7.00 13.37 -5.84
C PHE A 399 6.18 14.47 -6.51
N VAL A 400 6.76 15.22 -7.46
CA VAL A 400 6.08 16.26 -8.24
C VAL A 400 6.34 15.99 -9.72
N THR A 401 5.28 15.81 -10.51
CA THR A 401 5.38 15.54 -11.95
C THR A 401 5.98 16.70 -12.74
N ASP A 402 6.71 16.42 -13.82
CA ASP A 402 7.16 17.45 -14.78
C ASP A 402 6.00 17.98 -15.63
N GLY A 403 5.10 17.08 -16.04
CA GLY A 403 3.88 17.41 -16.79
C GLY A 403 2.74 17.87 -15.88
N SER A 404 1.66 18.37 -16.48
CA SER A 404 0.44 18.76 -15.79
C SER A 404 -0.72 17.83 -16.15
N TYR A 405 -1.60 17.59 -15.19
CA TYR A 405 -2.83 16.84 -15.39
C TYR A 405 -3.75 17.52 -16.39
N ASN A 406 -4.25 16.74 -17.35
CA ASN A 406 -5.24 17.17 -18.32
C ASN A 406 -6.52 16.34 -18.20
N PRO A 407 -7.62 16.87 -17.65
CA PRO A 407 -8.86 16.11 -17.45
C PRO A 407 -9.47 15.55 -18.74
N ASN A 408 -9.08 16.10 -19.90
CA ASN A 408 -9.58 15.68 -21.20
C ASN A 408 -8.67 14.69 -21.95
N ASN A 409 -7.54 14.29 -21.35
CA ASN A 409 -6.58 13.41 -22.02
C ASN A 409 -6.03 12.35 -21.03
N ARG A 410 -6.85 11.36 -20.72
CA ARG A 410 -6.47 10.25 -19.83
C ARG A 410 -5.21 9.51 -20.30
N ALA A 411 -5.08 9.29 -21.61
CA ALA A 411 -3.94 8.57 -22.17
C ALA A 411 -2.59 9.31 -21.95
N ALA A 412 -2.58 10.64 -22.03
CA ALA A 412 -1.40 11.43 -21.70
C ALA A 412 -1.11 11.43 -20.19
N ASN A 413 -2.16 11.45 -19.35
CA ASN A 413 -2.02 11.42 -17.90
C ASN A 413 -1.37 10.13 -17.40
N MET A 414 -1.63 8.99 -18.07
CA MET A 414 -1.01 7.70 -17.77
C MET A 414 0.53 7.69 -17.86
N GLN A 415 1.15 8.74 -18.39
CA GLN A 415 2.61 8.88 -18.48
C GLN A 415 3.18 9.88 -17.44
N LEU A 416 2.33 10.56 -16.68
CA LEU A 416 2.76 11.64 -15.80
C LEU A 416 3.71 11.16 -14.69
N LEU A 417 3.52 9.94 -14.18
CA LEU A 417 4.34 9.38 -13.11
C LEU A 417 5.69 8.81 -13.57
N ASP A 418 6.02 8.91 -14.87
CA ASP A 418 7.32 8.51 -15.40
C ASP A 418 8.37 9.63 -15.34
N SER A 419 7.96 10.89 -15.15
CA SER A 419 8.85 12.05 -15.17
C SER A 419 8.47 13.09 -14.12
N GLY A 420 9.43 13.46 -13.31
CA GLY A 420 9.26 14.41 -12.20
C GLY A 420 10.43 14.38 -11.25
N THR A 421 10.27 15.06 -10.14
CA THR A 421 11.29 15.13 -9.09
C THR A 421 10.75 14.53 -7.79
N LEU A 422 11.51 13.58 -7.23
CA LEU A 422 11.29 13.08 -5.89
C LEU A 422 12.02 13.98 -4.89
N TYR A 423 11.36 14.26 -3.78
CA TYR A 423 11.88 15.06 -2.67
C TYR A 423 11.75 14.27 -1.37
N VAL A 424 12.64 14.56 -0.41
CA VAL A 424 12.56 14.08 0.96
C VAL A 424 12.34 15.24 1.93
N ALA A 425 11.55 15.03 2.96
CA ALA A 425 11.17 16.06 3.92
C ALA A 425 12.30 16.40 4.90
N LYS A 426 12.46 17.68 5.19
CA LYS A 426 13.22 18.18 6.33
C LYS A 426 12.32 19.09 7.18
N PHE A 427 12.06 18.67 8.40
CA PHE A 427 11.30 19.42 9.40
C PHE A 427 12.26 20.22 10.26
N ASN A 428 12.08 21.53 10.33
CA ASN A 428 12.91 22.44 11.13
C ASN A 428 12.26 22.70 12.49
N ASP A 429 13.07 22.93 13.50
CA ASP A 429 12.61 23.17 14.88
C ASP A 429 11.80 24.46 15.07
N ASP A 430 11.77 25.36 14.08
CA ASP A 430 10.98 26.59 14.11
C ASP A 430 9.56 26.43 13.54
N GLY A 431 9.17 25.19 13.16
CA GLY A 431 7.86 24.89 12.55
C GLY A 431 7.82 25.12 11.04
N THR A 432 8.97 25.42 10.41
CA THR A 432 9.11 25.42 8.94
C THR A 432 9.59 24.07 8.45
N GLY A 433 9.41 23.80 7.14
CA GLY A 433 9.95 22.60 6.51
C GLY A 433 10.35 22.85 5.07
N GLU A 434 11.19 21.96 4.56
CA GLU A 434 11.77 22.02 3.23
C GLU A 434 11.66 20.66 2.55
N TRP A 435 11.42 20.66 1.24
CA TRP A 435 11.47 19.48 0.38
C TRP A 435 12.81 19.45 -0.35
N LEU A 436 13.70 18.54 0.05
CA LEU A 436 15.06 18.42 -0.47
C LEU A 436 15.05 17.51 -1.71
N PRO A 437 15.52 17.96 -2.90
CA PRO A 437 15.41 17.21 -4.14
C PRO A 437 16.39 16.02 -4.20
N LEU A 438 15.90 14.85 -4.59
CA LEU A 438 16.71 13.67 -4.90
C LEU A 438 17.13 13.70 -6.37
N VAL A 439 18.06 14.56 -6.72
CA VAL A 439 18.50 14.79 -8.11
C VAL A 439 19.99 14.57 -8.25
N PHE A 440 20.39 13.66 -9.15
CA PHE A 440 21.78 13.42 -9.49
C PHE A 440 22.47 14.72 -9.97
N GLY A 441 23.67 14.96 -9.45
CA GLY A 441 24.44 16.18 -9.75
C GLY A 441 24.14 17.37 -8.84
N GLN A 442 23.16 17.26 -7.92
CA GLN A 442 22.83 18.32 -6.96
C GLN A 442 23.26 17.98 -5.53
N GLY A 443 23.72 19.00 -4.79
CA GLY A 443 24.15 18.84 -3.41
C GLY A 443 25.17 17.70 -3.24
N PRO A 444 24.96 16.76 -2.30
CA PRO A 444 25.82 15.60 -2.10
C PRO A 444 25.64 14.47 -3.12
N LEU A 445 24.61 14.51 -3.98
CA LEU A 445 24.23 13.41 -4.87
C LEU A 445 25.00 13.45 -6.18
N THR A 446 26.35 13.48 -6.11
CA THR A 446 27.26 13.67 -7.26
C THR A 446 28.14 12.43 -7.52
N ALA A 447 28.72 12.33 -8.71
CA ALA A 447 29.66 11.28 -9.06
C ALA A 447 30.89 11.26 -8.13
N ALA A 448 31.33 12.42 -7.65
CA ALA A 448 32.45 12.53 -6.70
C ALA A 448 32.14 11.83 -5.34
N ASN A 449 30.87 11.73 -4.97
CA ASN A 449 30.38 11.06 -3.75
C ASN A 449 29.88 9.63 -4.02
N GLY A 450 30.17 9.05 -5.19
CA GLY A 450 29.87 7.65 -5.52
C GLY A 450 28.45 7.41 -6.05
N TRP A 451 27.74 8.43 -6.51
CA TRP A 451 26.47 8.30 -7.23
C TRP A 451 26.74 8.17 -8.72
N ARG A 452 26.03 7.26 -9.42
CA ARG A 452 26.30 6.94 -10.81
C ARG A 452 25.45 7.81 -11.78
N ASN A 453 24.16 7.94 -11.49
CA ASN A 453 23.16 8.61 -12.32
C ASN A 453 21.85 8.81 -11.55
N GLN A 454 20.80 9.31 -12.19
CA GLN A 454 19.48 9.50 -11.57
C GLN A 454 18.82 8.17 -11.15
N ALA A 455 19.00 7.11 -11.93
CA ALA A 455 18.48 5.79 -11.58
C ALA A 455 19.06 5.30 -10.24
N ASP A 456 20.37 5.46 -10.05
CA ASP A 456 21.06 5.08 -8.82
C ASP A 456 20.56 5.88 -7.59
N VAL A 457 20.24 7.17 -7.76
CA VAL A 457 19.64 8.00 -6.71
C VAL A 457 18.27 7.45 -6.31
N LEU A 458 17.43 7.08 -7.26
CA LEU A 458 16.07 6.59 -7.00
C LEU A 458 16.07 5.15 -6.46
N ILE A 459 16.97 4.27 -6.92
CA ILE A 459 17.14 2.90 -6.39
C ILE A 459 17.64 2.94 -4.95
N ARG A 460 18.47 3.92 -4.60
CA ARG A 460 19.04 4.12 -3.27
C ARG A 460 18.44 5.33 -2.55
N ALA A 461 17.13 5.55 -2.67
CA ALA A 461 16.43 6.73 -2.16
C ALA A 461 16.67 6.96 -0.66
N ARG A 462 16.73 5.90 0.16
CA ARG A 462 17.07 5.98 1.59
C ARG A 462 18.46 6.57 1.80
N GLN A 463 19.48 6.09 1.09
CA GLN A 463 20.83 6.65 1.19
C GLN A 463 20.90 8.07 0.65
N ALA A 464 20.10 8.42 -0.34
CA ALA A 464 20.01 9.79 -0.83
C ALA A 464 19.41 10.72 0.23
N GLY A 465 18.38 10.30 0.94
CA GLY A 465 17.82 10.99 2.11
C GLY A 465 18.85 11.15 3.25
N ASP A 466 19.60 10.06 3.55
CA ASP A 466 20.70 10.09 4.52
C ASP A 466 21.73 11.17 4.15
N ALA A 467 22.14 11.22 2.87
CA ALA A 467 23.14 12.17 2.38
C ALA A 467 22.65 13.62 2.38
N LEU A 468 21.36 13.84 2.13
CA LEU A 468 20.73 15.17 2.15
C LEU A 468 20.47 15.69 3.58
N GLY A 469 20.55 14.85 4.60
CA GLY A 469 20.26 15.22 5.98
C GLY A 469 18.77 15.45 6.24
N ALA A 470 17.93 14.60 5.65
CA ALA A 470 16.49 14.59 5.89
C ALA A 470 16.15 14.27 7.36
N THR A 471 14.95 14.68 7.80
CA THR A 471 14.50 14.42 9.18
C THR A 471 14.11 12.96 9.35
N LYS A 472 14.76 12.28 10.31
CA LYS A 472 14.48 10.89 10.66
C LYS A 472 13.19 10.81 11.47
N MET A 473 12.19 10.11 10.94
CA MET A 473 10.84 10.05 11.50
C MET A 473 10.58 8.77 12.32
N ASP A 474 9.44 8.73 12.99
CA ASP A 474 8.99 7.61 13.83
C ASP A 474 8.03 6.68 13.06
N ARG A 475 8.52 5.99 12.01
CA ARG A 475 7.73 5.19 11.09
C ARG A 475 6.66 6.05 10.41
N PRO A 476 7.00 6.76 9.33
CA PRO A 476 6.01 7.49 8.52
C PRO A 476 5.16 6.49 7.75
N GLU A 477 3.89 6.45 8.12
CA GLU A 477 2.87 5.62 7.49
C GLU A 477 2.13 6.44 6.40
N ASP A 478 0.81 6.48 6.47
CA ASP A 478 -0.01 7.17 5.49
C ASP A 478 0.10 8.70 5.59
N ILE A 479 -0.01 9.35 4.43
CA ILE A 479 0.06 10.80 4.27
C ILE A 479 -1.11 11.27 3.42
N GLU A 480 -2.10 11.91 4.03
CA GLU A 480 -3.32 12.33 3.38
C GLU A 480 -3.53 13.84 3.33
N ALA A 481 -4.08 14.35 2.23
CA ALA A 481 -4.40 15.75 2.06
C ALA A 481 -5.89 16.02 2.25
N SER A 482 -6.23 16.97 3.13
CA SER A 482 -7.63 17.38 3.34
C SER A 482 -8.24 17.92 2.05
N PRO A 483 -9.35 17.34 1.56
CA PRO A 483 -10.04 17.81 0.36
C PRO A 483 -10.70 19.18 0.54
N VAL A 484 -10.80 19.67 1.79
CA VAL A 484 -11.45 20.94 2.13
C VAL A 484 -10.43 22.05 2.34
N THR A 485 -9.36 21.78 3.09
CA THR A 485 -8.38 22.83 3.48
C THR A 485 -7.08 22.78 2.67
N GLY A 486 -6.76 21.65 2.07
CA GLY A 486 -5.46 21.39 1.44
C GLY A 486 -4.32 21.18 2.44
N LYS A 487 -4.58 21.18 3.75
CA LYS A 487 -3.60 20.74 4.74
C LYS A 487 -3.31 19.24 4.56
N VAL A 488 -2.07 18.87 4.80
CA VAL A 488 -1.63 17.48 4.71
C VAL A 488 -1.39 16.94 6.13
N TYR A 489 -1.75 15.68 6.34
CA TYR A 489 -1.62 14.97 7.61
C TYR A 489 -0.78 13.73 7.39
N MET A 490 0.09 13.40 8.34
CA MET A 490 0.96 12.22 8.29
C MET A 490 0.84 11.46 9.59
N ALA A 491 0.53 10.17 9.51
CA ALA A 491 0.60 9.25 10.63
C ALA A 491 2.05 8.83 10.87
N LEU A 492 2.43 8.75 12.15
CA LEU A 492 3.72 8.29 12.64
C LEU A 492 3.42 7.27 13.72
N THR A 493 3.50 5.98 13.38
CA THR A 493 2.85 4.94 14.17
C THR A 493 3.53 4.68 15.51
N ASN A 494 4.84 4.57 15.57
CA ASN A 494 5.61 4.44 16.81
C ASN A 494 7.12 4.42 16.57
N ASN A 495 7.93 4.69 17.61
CA ASN A 495 9.36 4.42 17.61
C ASN A 495 9.89 4.27 19.04
N THR A 496 9.84 3.06 19.57
CA THR A 496 10.36 2.76 20.92
C THR A 496 11.89 2.84 21.02
N GLN A 497 12.60 2.99 19.89
CA GLN A 497 14.06 3.16 19.84
C GLN A 497 14.49 4.64 19.83
N ARG A 498 13.55 5.60 19.70
CA ARG A 498 13.89 7.02 19.71
C ARG A 498 14.50 7.40 21.06
N GLY A 499 15.68 8.03 21.02
CA GLY A 499 16.42 8.42 22.24
C GLY A 499 17.18 7.28 22.93
N ALA A 500 17.18 6.04 22.39
CA ALA A 500 18.03 4.98 22.89
C ALA A 500 19.50 5.22 22.50
N ASP A 501 20.44 4.53 23.18
CA ASP A 501 21.87 4.69 22.96
C ASP A 501 22.25 4.44 21.47
N GLY A 502 22.95 5.42 20.89
CA GLY A 502 23.36 5.39 19.49
C GLY A 502 22.24 5.64 18.46
N ARG A 503 21.03 5.98 18.91
CA ARG A 503 19.88 6.34 18.05
C ARG A 503 19.61 7.84 18.08
N ALA A 504 18.84 8.34 17.11
CA ALA A 504 18.43 9.74 17.09
C ALA A 504 17.62 10.08 18.35
N ALA A 505 17.94 11.22 18.97
CA ALA A 505 17.19 11.77 20.09
C ALA A 505 15.79 12.26 19.65
N ALA A 506 14.93 12.56 20.62
CA ALA A 506 13.71 13.30 20.35
C ALA A 506 14.04 14.69 19.81
N ASP A 507 13.25 15.18 18.86
CA ASP A 507 13.27 16.49 18.25
C ASP A 507 11.84 17.05 18.20
N LYS A 508 11.63 18.25 17.64
CA LYS A 508 10.28 18.82 17.60
C LYS A 508 9.30 18.02 16.71
N ALA A 509 9.78 17.41 15.63
CA ALA A 509 8.94 16.59 14.75
C ALA A 509 8.65 15.21 15.36
N ASN A 510 9.51 14.75 16.27
CA ASN A 510 9.39 13.46 16.97
C ASN A 510 9.59 13.71 18.48
N PRO A 511 8.60 14.28 19.18
CA PRO A 511 8.82 14.94 20.47
C PRO A 511 8.98 14.00 21.66
N ARG A 512 8.82 12.69 21.46
CA ARG A 512 8.88 11.70 22.56
C ARG A 512 10.01 10.70 22.36
N ALA A 513 10.90 10.60 23.35
CA ALA A 513 11.74 9.41 23.48
C ALA A 513 10.87 8.19 23.79
N ASN A 514 11.29 7.00 23.31
CA ASN A 514 10.50 5.76 23.47
C ASN A 514 9.02 5.97 23.07
N ASN A 515 8.80 6.50 21.89
CA ASN A 515 7.46 6.81 21.38
C ASN A 515 6.65 5.54 21.09
N ALA A 516 5.95 5.04 22.09
CA ALA A 516 5.18 3.78 21.99
C ALA A 516 3.81 3.96 21.35
N TYR A 517 3.25 5.16 21.35
CA TYR A 517 1.87 5.41 20.93
C TYR A 517 1.74 6.11 19.58
N GLY A 518 2.84 6.68 19.05
CA GLY A 518 2.79 7.41 17.81
C GLY A 518 2.21 8.82 17.94
N HIS A 519 2.11 9.52 16.81
CA HIS A 519 1.58 10.87 16.72
C HIS A 519 1.19 11.21 15.27
N ILE A 520 0.50 12.33 15.09
CA ILE A 520 0.13 12.86 13.77
C ILE A 520 0.67 14.25 13.62
N ILE A 521 1.36 14.51 12.51
CA ILE A 521 1.80 15.84 12.08
C ILE A 521 0.84 16.39 11.05
N GLU A 522 0.55 17.70 11.08
CA GLU A 522 -0.10 18.42 9.99
C GLU A 522 0.82 19.46 9.39
N TRP A 523 0.68 19.72 8.09
CA TRP A 523 1.37 20.86 7.47
C TRP A 523 0.56 21.54 6.39
N THR A 524 0.94 22.77 6.09
CA THR A 524 0.43 23.55 4.96
C THR A 524 1.58 23.91 4.05
N GLU A 525 1.48 23.51 2.79
CA GLU A 525 2.45 23.87 1.75
C GLU A 525 2.44 25.39 1.50
N ALA A 526 3.59 25.97 1.17
CA ALA A 526 3.69 27.40 0.91
C ALA A 526 2.70 27.87 -0.18
N GLY A 527 1.90 28.87 0.16
CA GLY A 527 0.83 29.37 -0.70
C GLY A 527 -0.31 28.38 -0.95
N ASN A 528 -0.47 27.38 -0.08
CA ASN A 528 -1.41 26.27 -0.24
C ASN A 528 -1.25 25.55 -1.61
N ASN A 529 -0.02 25.47 -2.11
CA ASN A 529 0.33 24.84 -3.37
C ASN A 529 1.14 23.57 -3.12
N HIS A 530 0.56 22.41 -3.31
CA HIS A 530 1.20 21.12 -3.06
C HIS A 530 2.52 20.91 -3.83
N ALA A 531 2.74 21.64 -4.93
CA ALA A 531 4.01 21.62 -5.65
C ALA A 531 5.08 22.58 -5.07
N ALA A 532 4.80 23.28 -3.96
CA ALA A 532 5.78 24.16 -3.31
C ALA A 532 6.94 23.34 -2.68
N LEU A 533 8.09 23.98 -2.48
CA LEU A 533 9.29 23.33 -1.92
C LEU A 533 9.50 23.66 -0.43
N THR A 534 8.58 24.38 0.17
CA THR A 534 8.61 24.71 1.60
C THR A 534 7.21 24.62 2.19
N PHE A 535 7.13 24.33 3.47
CA PHE A 535 5.87 24.21 4.19
C PHE A 535 5.99 24.75 5.63
N LYS A 536 4.84 24.88 6.29
CA LYS A 536 4.76 25.11 7.74
C LYS A 536 4.03 23.94 8.37
N TRP A 537 4.53 23.44 9.48
CA TRP A 537 4.03 22.25 10.14
C TRP A 537 3.83 22.44 11.63
N ASP A 538 3.00 21.59 12.21
CA ASP A 538 2.77 21.48 13.65
C ASP A 538 2.36 20.04 14.02
N ILE A 539 2.40 19.71 15.30
CA ILE A 539 1.84 18.47 15.83
C ILE A 539 0.32 18.60 15.89
N PHE A 540 -0.39 17.74 15.15
CA PHE A 540 -1.85 17.67 15.24
C PHE A 540 -2.29 16.86 16.45
N MET A 541 -1.64 15.71 16.71
CA MET A 541 -2.00 14.81 17.80
C MET A 541 -0.76 14.10 18.37
N LEU A 542 -0.63 14.03 19.68
CA LEU A 542 0.25 13.09 20.39
C LEU A 542 -0.60 11.98 20.97
N CYS A 543 -0.55 10.79 20.35
CA CYS A 543 -1.38 9.65 20.70
C CYS A 543 -1.06 9.09 22.08
N GLY A 544 -2.00 8.34 22.67
CA GLY A 544 -1.89 7.70 23.98
C GLY A 544 -3.22 7.68 24.73
N LYS A 545 -3.13 7.44 26.02
CA LYS A 545 -4.30 7.50 26.93
C LYS A 545 -4.59 8.97 27.24
N PRO A 546 -5.86 9.41 27.16
CA PRO A 546 -6.20 10.83 27.39
C PRO A 546 -5.76 11.38 28.74
N GLU A 547 -5.71 10.55 29.78
CA GLU A 547 -5.27 10.91 31.11
C GLU A 547 -3.76 11.16 31.23
N ASP A 548 -2.94 10.71 30.26
CA ASP A 548 -1.50 10.92 30.28
C ASP A 548 -1.16 12.38 29.96
N GLU A 549 -0.25 12.99 30.72
CA GLU A 549 0.18 14.38 30.49
C GLU A 549 0.84 14.58 29.13
N SER A 550 1.52 13.56 28.61
CA SER A 550 2.25 13.58 27.36
C SER A 550 1.37 13.54 26.10
N THR A 551 0.05 13.38 26.23
CA THR A 551 -0.88 13.35 25.10
C THR A 551 -1.38 14.74 24.72
N TYR A 552 -1.70 14.93 23.44
CA TYR A 552 -2.22 16.18 22.90
C TYR A 552 -3.23 15.90 21.78
N PHE A 553 -4.36 16.58 21.79
CA PHE A 553 -5.44 16.42 20.82
C PHE A 553 -5.85 17.78 20.24
N SER A 554 -4.93 18.46 19.57
CA SER A 554 -5.15 19.78 18.93
C SER A 554 -5.77 20.85 19.87
N GLY A 555 -5.52 20.74 21.17
CA GLY A 555 -6.06 21.65 22.19
C GLY A 555 -7.47 21.32 22.67
N PHE A 556 -8.11 20.24 22.19
CA PHE A 556 -9.42 19.79 22.67
C PHE A 556 -9.33 19.20 24.08
N ASP A 557 -10.45 19.23 24.81
CA ASP A 557 -10.55 18.68 26.16
C ASP A 557 -10.33 17.15 26.18
N LYS A 558 -9.19 16.73 26.73
CA LYS A 558 -8.78 15.33 26.77
C LYS A 558 -9.76 14.40 27.50
N SER A 559 -10.57 14.93 28.42
CA SER A 559 -11.57 14.13 29.15
C SER A 559 -12.73 13.65 28.28
N GLN A 560 -12.85 14.17 27.05
CA GLN A 560 -13.94 13.90 26.12
C GLN A 560 -13.50 13.11 24.86
N VAL A 561 -12.22 12.72 24.77
CA VAL A 561 -11.70 12.03 23.59
C VAL A 561 -11.50 10.54 23.84
N SER A 562 -11.55 9.75 22.79
CA SER A 562 -11.16 8.33 22.83
C SER A 562 -9.64 8.19 22.91
N PRO A 563 -9.10 7.16 23.60
CA PRO A 563 -7.68 6.84 23.49
C PRO A 563 -7.32 6.39 22.07
N ILE A 564 -6.09 6.61 21.67
CA ILE A 564 -5.54 6.15 20.39
C ILE A 564 -4.07 5.82 20.53
N GLY A 565 -3.63 4.74 19.89
CA GLY A 565 -2.23 4.37 19.76
C GLY A 565 -1.95 3.79 18.38
N SER A 566 -0.71 3.90 17.91
CA SER A 566 -0.31 3.39 16.60
C SER A 566 -1.22 3.86 15.47
N PRO A 567 -1.36 5.18 15.23
CA PRO A 567 -2.06 5.68 14.05
C PRO A 567 -1.31 5.20 12.80
N ASP A 568 -2.06 4.74 11.81
CA ASP A 568 -1.52 4.12 10.62
C ASP A 568 -2.15 4.72 9.37
N ASN A 569 -3.20 4.12 8.81
CA ASN A 569 -3.85 4.64 7.62
C ASN A 569 -4.82 5.79 7.94
N LEU A 570 -4.89 6.73 7.02
CA LEU A 570 -5.67 7.95 7.11
C LEU A 570 -6.68 8.03 5.95
N ALA A 571 -7.82 8.63 6.18
CA ALA A 571 -8.74 9.03 5.12
C ALA A 571 -9.52 10.28 5.51
N PHE A 572 -10.01 11.03 4.54
CA PHE A 572 -10.92 12.13 4.76
C PHE A 572 -12.33 11.79 4.30
N ASP A 573 -13.34 12.16 5.10
CA ASP A 573 -14.70 12.27 4.56
C ASP A 573 -14.82 13.56 3.72
N SER A 574 -15.93 13.68 2.95
CA SER A 574 -16.14 14.83 2.07
C SER A 574 -16.29 16.17 2.82
N ARG A 575 -16.45 16.13 4.14
CA ARG A 575 -16.59 17.29 5.02
C ARG A 575 -15.27 17.76 5.61
N GLY A 576 -14.18 16.98 5.42
CA GLY A 576 -12.85 17.28 5.92
C GLY A 576 -12.58 16.80 7.35
N ASN A 577 -13.36 15.86 7.88
CA ASN A 577 -12.96 15.13 9.07
C ASN A 577 -11.89 14.10 8.69
N LEU A 578 -10.86 14.02 9.51
CA LEU A 578 -9.82 12.98 9.40
C LEU A 578 -10.33 11.70 10.08
N TRP A 579 -10.17 10.56 9.42
CA TRP A 579 -10.44 9.24 9.94
C TRP A 579 -9.14 8.46 9.97
N ILE A 580 -8.90 7.79 11.10
CA ILE A 580 -7.63 7.15 11.42
C ILE A 580 -7.91 5.69 11.71
N ALA A 581 -7.25 4.80 10.98
CA ALA A 581 -7.13 3.39 11.31
C ALA A 581 -5.86 3.15 12.13
N THR A 582 -5.79 2.05 12.87
CA THR A 582 -4.66 1.78 13.77
C THR A 582 -4.09 0.39 13.56
N ASP A 583 -2.75 0.29 13.73
CA ASP A 583 -1.97 -0.96 13.76
C ASP A 583 -1.14 -1.06 15.04
N GLY A 584 -1.62 -1.85 16.01
CA GLY A 584 -0.82 -2.20 17.18
C GLY A 584 -1.34 -1.71 18.52
N GLN A 585 -2.58 -1.22 18.64
CA GLN A 585 -3.20 -0.89 19.93
C GLN A 585 -3.21 -2.06 20.93
N PRO A 586 -3.33 -3.34 20.52
CA PRO A 586 -3.19 -4.46 21.45
C PRO A 586 -1.86 -4.48 22.19
N SER A 587 -0.78 -4.03 21.56
CA SER A 587 0.56 -4.03 22.15
C SER A 587 0.79 -2.86 23.12
N ASN A 588 0.22 -1.69 22.88
CA ASN A 588 0.47 -0.46 23.64
C ASN A 588 -0.70 -0.05 24.56
N LEU A 589 -1.93 0.02 24.06
CA LEU A 589 -3.12 0.40 24.85
C LEU A 589 -3.84 -0.79 25.50
N LYS A 590 -3.58 -2.03 25.06
CA LYS A 590 -4.28 -3.26 25.49
C LYS A 590 -5.76 -3.27 25.12
N VAL A 591 -6.06 -2.78 23.92
CA VAL A 591 -7.38 -2.81 23.29
C VAL A 591 -7.24 -3.30 21.86
N THR A 592 -8.32 -3.69 21.19
CA THR A 592 -8.29 -4.03 19.75
C THR A 592 -8.00 -2.80 18.92
N ASP A 593 -7.48 -2.98 17.70
CA ASP A 593 -7.34 -1.92 16.73
C ASP A 593 -8.70 -1.36 16.28
N ALA A 594 -8.72 -0.14 15.74
CA ALA A 594 -9.91 0.67 15.65
C ALA A 594 -9.93 1.62 14.43
N ILE A 595 -11.12 2.17 14.14
CA ILE A 595 -11.28 3.37 13.32
C ILE A 595 -11.81 4.49 14.20
N LEU A 596 -11.10 5.64 14.15
CA LEU A 596 -11.46 6.83 14.91
C LEU A 596 -11.63 8.01 13.95
N GLY A 597 -12.64 8.83 14.20
CA GLY A 597 -12.86 10.08 13.45
C GLY A 597 -12.51 11.29 14.31
N VAL A 598 -11.97 12.33 13.67
CA VAL A 598 -11.62 13.59 14.34
C VAL A 598 -11.84 14.79 13.42
N PRO A 599 -12.60 15.82 13.85
CA PRO A 599 -12.69 17.09 13.13
C PRO A 599 -11.33 17.79 13.09
N THR A 600 -10.94 18.28 11.91
CA THR A 600 -9.65 18.97 11.71
C THR A 600 -9.75 20.49 11.86
N GLU A 601 -10.95 21.05 11.87
CA GLU A 601 -11.20 22.48 11.93
C GLU A 601 -12.37 22.80 12.89
N GLY A 602 -12.50 24.06 13.28
CA GLY A 602 -13.60 24.58 14.09
C GLY A 602 -13.51 24.28 15.58
N ALA A 603 -14.64 24.40 16.28
CA ALA A 603 -14.69 24.25 17.74
C ALA A 603 -14.41 22.83 18.22
N ASP A 604 -14.74 21.83 17.39
CA ASP A 604 -14.55 20.41 17.70
C ASP A 604 -13.20 19.86 17.15
N ARG A 605 -12.30 20.72 16.65
CA ARG A 605 -10.98 20.28 16.21
C ARG A 605 -10.28 19.49 17.31
N GLY A 606 -9.86 18.26 16.99
CA GLY A 606 -9.21 17.35 17.94
C GLY A 606 -10.17 16.52 18.80
N HIS A 607 -11.49 16.65 18.64
CA HIS A 607 -12.49 15.81 19.33
C HIS A 607 -12.52 14.41 18.72
N LEU A 608 -11.57 13.58 19.11
CA LEU A 608 -11.39 12.20 18.62
C LEU A 608 -12.46 11.27 19.16
N LYS A 609 -13.14 10.52 18.28
CA LYS A 609 -14.19 9.55 18.63
C LYS A 609 -14.00 8.22 17.93
N GLN A 610 -14.00 7.13 18.67
CA GLN A 610 -13.94 5.79 18.11
C GLN A 610 -15.29 5.38 17.50
N LEU A 611 -15.28 4.94 16.23
CA LEU A 611 -16.44 4.44 15.50
C LEU A 611 -16.50 2.91 15.46
N PHE A 612 -15.34 2.28 15.28
CA PHE A 612 -15.19 0.85 14.97
C PHE A 612 -14.13 0.23 15.86
N SER A 613 -14.32 -1.03 16.21
CA SER A 613 -13.38 -1.87 16.94
C SER A 613 -13.22 -3.17 16.17
N ALA A 614 -11.99 -3.50 15.82
CA ALA A 614 -11.63 -4.75 15.13
C ALA A 614 -11.66 -5.95 16.07
N VAL A 615 -11.21 -7.10 15.61
CA VAL A 615 -11.20 -8.38 16.33
C VAL A 615 -9.82 -8.72 16.89
N ALA A 616 -9.75 -9.72 17.73
CA ALA A 616 -8.51 -10.21 18.31
C ALA A 616 -7.44 -10.52 17.25
N GLY A 617 -6.23 -9.99 17.44
CA GLY A 617 -5.07 -10.22 16.58
C GLY A 617 -5.18 -9.65 15.18
N SER A 618 -6.10 -8.70 14.93
CA SER A 618 -6.16 -7.97 13.66
C SER A 618 -5.74 -6.52 13.83
N GLU A 619 -5.26 -5.92 12.75
CA GLU A 619 -5.22 -4.47 12.56
C GLU A 619 -6.37 -4.00 11.67
N VAL A 620 -6.54 -2.69 11.57
CA VAL A 620 -7.37 -2.05 10.55
C VAL A 620 -6.43 -1.35 9.56
N ALA A 621 -6.17 -2.02 8.44
CA ALA A 621 -5.11 -1.61 7.52
C ALA A 621 -5.55 -0.60 6.45
N SER A 622 -6.80 -0.22 6.40
CA SER A 622 -7.28 0.81 5.45
C SER A 622 -8.74 1.16 5.66
N LEU A 623 -9.13 2.33 5.14
CA LEU A 623 -10.53 2.78 5.12
C LEU A 623 -10.81 3.70 3.93
N VAL A 624 -11.99 3.59 3.32
CA VAL A 624 -12.43 4.48 2.24
C VAL A 624 -13.94 4.71 2.29
N PHE A 625 -14.37 5.93 1.98
CA PHE A 625 -15.78 6.27 1.88
C PHE A 625 -16.30 6.09 0.44
N ASN A 626 -17.58 5.73 0.30
CA ASN A 626 -18.27 5.86 -0.98
C ASN A 626 -18.57 7.34 -1.28
N ALA A 627 -19.04 7.63 -2.50
CA ALA A 627 -19.16 9.00 -3.02
C ALA A 627 -20.07 9.96 -2.24
N ASP A 628 -20.92 9.48 -1.34
CA ASP A 628 -21.82 10.27 -0.50
C ASP A 628 -21.61 10.08 1.01
N ASP A 629 -20.50 9.47 1.40
CA ASP A 629 -20.12 9.14 2.77
C ASP A 629 -21.13 8.23 3.52
N THR A 630 -22.08 7.57 2.84
CA THR A 630 -23.07 6.71 3.49
C THR A 630 -22.56 5.32 3.82
N ALA A 631 -21.41 4.93 3.27
CA ALA A 631 -20.71 3.68 3.55
C ALA A 631 -19.21 3.92 3.70
N LEU A 632 -18.63 3.27 4.70
CA LEU A 632 -17.22 3.19 4.96
C LEU A 632 -16.77 1.74 4.73
N PHE A 633 -15.86 1.51 3.79
CA PHE A 633 -15.20 0.23 3.57
C PHE A 633 -13.91 0.22 4.36
N ALA A 634 -13.64 -0.88 5.05
CA ALA A 634 -12.43 -1.02 5.85
C ALA A 634 -11.86 -2.43 5.73
N SER A 635 -10.55 -2.55 5.81
CA SER A 635 -9.83 -3.82 5.86
C SER A 635 -9.62 -4.26 7.31
N VAL A 636 -10.04 -5.49 7.63
CA VAL A 636 -9.67 -6.20 8.86
C VAL A 636 -8.61 -7.21 8.45
N GLN A 637 -7.36 -6.84 8.64
CA GLN A 637 -6.19 -7.61 8.23
C GLN A 637 -5.85 -8.67 9.29
N HIS A 638 -5.33 -9.80 8.87
CA HIS A 638 -4.80 -10.91 9.69
C HIS A 638 -5.51 -11.21 11.03
N PRO A 639 -6.86 -11.32 11.07
CA PRO A 639 -7.54 -11.65 12.32
C PRO A 639 -6.97 -12.93 12.92
N GLY A 640 -6.66 -12.89 14.23
CA GLY A 640 -6.06 -14.01 14.92
C GLY A 640 -4.56 -14.20 14.73
N GLU A 641 -3.83 -13.19 14.27
CA GLU A 641 -2.37 -13.25 14.11
C GLU A 641 -1.66 -13.77 15.36
N GLY A 642 -0.62 -14.58 15.16
CA GLY A 642 0.10 -15.29 16.22
C GLY A 642 -0.59 -16.57 16.70
N GLY A 643 -1.80 -16.88 16.19
CA GLY A 643 -2.47 -18.16 16.32
C GLY A 643 -2.01 -19.18 15.26
N LYS A 644 -2.77 -20.25 15.13
CA LYS A 644 -2.62 -21.25 14.06
C LYS A 644 -3.93 -22.02 13.88
N LEU A 645 -4.14 -22.66 12.73
CA LEU A 645 -5.38 -23.40 12.45
C LEU A 645 -5.76 -24.42 13.54
N SER A 646 -4.79 -25.12 14.14
CA SER A 646 -5.03 -26.09 15.21
C SER A 646 -5.30 -25.47 16.60
N ALA A 647 -5.07 -24.17 16.77
CA ALA A 647 -5.32 -23.39 17.99
C ALA A 647 -5.56 -21.91 17.61
N PRO A 648 -6.68 -21.59 16.97
CA PRO A 648 -6.97 -20.25 16.53
C PRO A 648 -7.20 -19.30 17.70
N THR A 649 -6.67 -18.08 17.59
CA THR A 649 -6.93 -16.97 18.54
C THR A 649 -8.12 -16.11 18.11
N SER A 650 -8.57 -16.28 16.86
CA SER A 650 -9.80 -15.73 16.29
C SER A 650 -10.44 -16.76 15.37
N VAL A 651 -11.77 -16.73 15.26
CA VAL A 651 -12.56 -17.49 14.28
C VAL A 651 -13.45 -16.57 13.46
N TRP A 652 -13.18 -15.26 13.53
CA TRP A 652 -13.90 -14.25 12.78
C TRP A 652 -13.58 -14.35 11.26
N PRO A 653 -14.56 -14.11 10.36
CA PRO A 653 -15.93 -13.60 10.57
C PRO A 653 -16.98 -14.70 10.87
N GLY A 654 -16.56 -15.86 11.22
CA GLY A 654 -17.38 -17.01 11.58
C GLY A 654 -16.88 -18.28 10.89
N GLY A 655 -16.92 -19.38 11.60
CA GLY A 655 -16.40 -20.68 11.15
C GLY A 655 -15.46 -21.30 12.15
N THR A 656 -14.44 -22.01 11.69
CA THR A 656 -13.45 -22.73 12.50
C THR A 656 -12.06 -22.08 12.49
N TYR A 657 -11.85 -21.08 11.65
CA TYR A 657 -10.60 -20.33 11.48
C TYR A 657 -10.88 -18.89 11.01
N ALA A 658 -9.94 -18.03 11.26
CA ALA A 658 -10.05 -16.61 10.91
C ALA A 658 -9.77 -16.36 9.42
N LYS A 659 -10.39 -15.30 8.87
CA LYS A 659 -10.20 -14.87 7.48
C LYS A 659 -10.02 -13.36 7.40
N PRO A 660 -8.89 -12.86 6.87
CA PRO A 660 -8.76 -11.47 6.48
C PRO A 660 -9.92 -11.03 5.57
N SER A 661 -10.52 -9.88 5.86
CA SER A 661 -11.78 -9.51 5.20
C SER A 661 -11.95 -8.01 5.03
N VAL A 662 -12.69 -7.61 3.99
CA VAL A 662 -13.23 -6.27 3.84
C VAL A 662 -14.59 -6.19 4.54
N VAL A 663 -14.76 -5.17 5.37
CA VAL A 663 -16.00 -4.86 6.08
C VAL A 663 -16.58 -3.56 5.57
N VAL A 664 -17.92 -3.47 5.50
CA VAL A 664 -18.62 -2.23 5.18
C VAL A 664 -19.40 -1.78 6.40
N VAL A 665 -19.15 -0.55 6.85
CA VAL A 665 -19.92 0.12 7.92
C VAL A 665 -20.91 1.08 7.29
N THR A 666 -22.16 1.04 7.76
CA THR A 666 -23.24 1.95 7.31
C THR A 666 -24.04 2.48 8.49
N SER A 667 -24.60 3.68 8.34
CA SER A 667 -25.53 4.22 9.33
C SER A 667 -26.90 3.56 9.18
N GLN A 668 -27.53 3.15 10.30
CA GLN A 668 -28.89 2.64 10.32
C GLN A 668 -29.93 3.67 9.87
N SER A 669 -29.61 4.95 9.97
CA SER A 669 -30.46 6.04 9.48
C SER A 669 -30.33 6.30 7.97
N GLY A 670 -29.36 5.66 7.29
CA GLY A 670 -29.01 5.93 5.89
C GLY A 670 -28.32 7.26 5.65
N ARG A 671 -27.92 7.99 6.71
CA ARG A 671 -27.18 9.24 6.62
C ARG A 671 -25.67 8.98 6.43
N ALA A 672 -24.94 10.01 6.08
CA ALA A 672 -23.49 9.95 6.00
C ALA A 672 -22.87 9.52 7.35
N ILE A 673 -21.77 8.80 7.30
CA ILE A 673 -21.00 8.39 8.48
C ILE A 673 -20.57 9.65 9.26
N GLY A 674 -20.78 9.63 10.57
CA GLY A 674 -20.44 10.76 11.43
C GLY A 674 -21.48 11.89 11.50
N VAL A 675 -22.68 11.72 10.85
CA VAL A 675 -23.76 12.75 10.87
C VAL A 675 -24.93 12.32 11.73
#